data_69b225c0fdf3fd9e3a58445aea108bdb
#
_entry.id   69b225c0fdf3fd9e3a58445aea108bdb
#
_cell.length_a   1.000
_cell.length_b   1.000
_cell.length_c   1.000
_cell.angle_alpha   90.00
_cell.angle_beta   90.00
_cell.angle_gamma   90.00
#
_symmetry.space_group_name_H-M   'P 1'
#
loop_
_entity.id
_entity.type
_entity.pdbx_description
1 polymer ?
#
loop_
_entity_poly.entity_id
_entity_poly.type
_entity_poly.pdbx_seq_one_letter_code
_entity_poly.pdbx_strand_id
1 'polypeptide(L)'
;MHQDANVPLTYLRHKGHSSTCKFNDMKYRIFSLFYIAIVFVTQMAAEDGSHLWLRLPANAHAEISAPHQSPTLNIAVEELQQAWKGAPVRLVIQKDKQLQPEGFRIRHEDNKITLTSPTETGLLYAAYHLLRMQETGQNVVEAQTTENPAYNLRILNHWDNMDRTVERGYAGQSLWNWEELPNTLSDRYKEYARANASIGINGTVLNNVNASPKILSAEYLQKVKALADIFRPYGLRVYLSVNFASPMALDSLSTADPLDKEVIRWWKNKVKEIYRIIPDFGGFLVKANSEGQPGPCDFGRTHAEGANMLADALKPYKGIVMWRAFVYSPSDADRAKQAYLEFEPLDGQFRNNVIVQVKNGPIDFQPREPYSPLFGAMQHTPLMAEFQVTQEYLGHSNHLAYLAPMWKEFFEFVAPASLKAVAGVANIGTDANWCGHTFAQANWYAFGRLAWQPSLSSGNIADEWLKQTFGSQPSDINAQLKKMMLDSHEAVVNYMMPLGLHHIFAWGHHYGPEPWCDVPGARPDWMPSYYHKADKQGIGFDRSHTGSNATAQYPDSLCRLYDDIRTCPDEYLLWFHHAPWQHTMQSGRTLWDELCYRYDHGVQQVRSFQKKWDLAENYIDTERFKDVQSRLKIQARDAVWWKDACLLYFQEFSGMRAPYEVERPIHELDDLKQVKLPIDNHECPTPKMLNERR
;
A
#
# COMPACT_ATOMS: atom_id res chain seq x y z
N MET A 1 -17.24 -56.10 -33.94
CA MET A 1 -18.05 -57.34 -33.82
C MET A 1 -19.06 -57.03 -32.76
N HIS A 2 -20.24 -56.83 -33.27
CA HIS A 2 -21.59 -57.32 -32.96
C HIS A 2 -22.11 -56.83 -31.59
N GLN A 3 -23.12 -56.09 -31.62
CA GLN A 3 -24.55 -56.03 -32.05
C GLN A 3 -25.42 -56.06 -30.80
N ASP A 4 -26.17 -55.05 -30.62
CA ASP A 4 -27.61 -54.85 -30.86
C ASP A 4 -28.55 -55.74 -30.01
N ALA A 5 -29.46 -55.09 -29.34
CA ALA A 5 -30.89 -55.39 -29.52
C ALA A 5 -31.81 -54.40 -28.79
N ASN A 6 -32.63 -53.84 -29.60
CA ASN A 6 -33.79 -52.98 -29.36
C ASN A 6 -35.03 -53.78 -28.93
N VAL A 7 -36.07 -53.03 -28.49
CA VAL A 7 -37.53 -53.15 -28.83
C VAL A 7 -38.41 -53.74 -27.71
N PRO A 8 -39.71 -53.37 -27.65
CA PRO A 8 -40.44 -52.07 -27.61
C PRO A 8 -41.58 -51.96 -26.59
N LEU A 9 -42.26 -50.80 -26.69
CA LEU A 9 -43.58 -50.41 -26.19
C LEU A 9 -44.72 -51.44 -26.23
N THR A 10 -45.62 -51.33 -25.25
CA THR A 10 -47.06 -51.46 -25.52
C THR A 10 -47.95 -50.61 -24.60
N TYR A 11 -48.88 -49.92 -25.26
CA TYR A 11 -50.01 -49.16 -24.77
C TYR A 11 -51.02 -50.00 -23.98
N LEU A 12 -51.67 -49.37 -22.98
CA LEU A 12 -53.09 -49.59 -22.76
C LEU A 12 -53.77 -48.36 -22.13
N ARG A 13 -54.73 -47.84 -22.87
CA ARG A 13 -55.73 -46.85 -22.45
C ARG A 13 -56.79 -47.51 -21.54
N HIS A 14 -57.21 -46.81 -20.50
CA HIS A 14 -58.63 -46.86 -20.09
C HIS A 14 -59.11 -45.48 -19.64
N LYS A 15 -60.32 -45.17 -20.17
CA LYS A 15 -61.15 -43.99 -19.92
C LYS A 15 -61.90 -44.11 -18.58
N GLY A 16 -62.17 -42.96 -17.97
CA GLY A 16 -63.36 -42.86 -17.18
C GLY A 16 -63.44 -41.83 -16.08
N HIS A 17 -64.04 -40.70 -16.39
CA HIS A 17 -64.94 -39.87 -15.58
C HIS A 17 -64.47 -38.86 -14.61
N SER A 18 -64.91 -37.64 -14.90
CA SER A 18 -64.91 -36.37 -14.18
C SER A 18 -65.61 -36.47 -12.82
N SER A 19 -64.97 -35.77 -11.83
CA SER A 19 -65.74 -35.08 -10.80
C SER A 19 -64.90 -33.93 -10.23
N THR A 20 -65.50 -32.80 -10.31
CA THR A 20 -65.01 -31.48 -9.85
C THR A 20 -64.65 -31.44 -8.38
N CYS A 21 -63.50 -30.89 -8.06
CA CYS A 21 -63.31 -30.24 -6.77
C CYS A 21 -62.41 -28.99 -6.93
N LYS A 22 -63.11 -27.87 -6.96
CA LYS A 22 -62.49 -26.52 -6.89
C LYS A 22 -62.03 -26.27 -5.43
N PHE A 23 -60.86 -26.67 -5.04
CA PHE A 23 -60.33 -26.27 -3.74
C PHE A 23 -58.77 -26.29 -3.65
N ASN A 24 -58.04 -26.43 -4.76
CA ASN A 24 -56.57 -26.49 -4.69
C ASN A 24 -55.79 -25.29 -5.31
N ASP A 25 -56.48 -24.33 -5.93
CA ASP A 25 -55.82 -23.21 -6.60
C ASP A 25 -55.30 -22.12 -5.65
N MET A 26 -55.79 -22.04 -4.42
CA MET A 26 -55.39 -21.00 -3.48
C MET A 26 -54.13 -21.36 -2.67
N LYS A 27 -53.86 -22.64 -2.44
CA LYS A 27 -52.66 -23.10 -1.74
C LYS A 27 -51.40 -23.05 -2.61
N TYR A 28 -51.53 -23.33 -3.89
CA TYR A 28 -50.39 -23.24 -4.82
C TYR A 28 -50.00 -21.80 -5.16
N ARG A 29 -50.94 -20.86 -5.20
CA ARG A 29 -50.61 -19.43 -5.36
C ARG A 29 -49.94 -18.82 -4.15
N ILE A 30 -50.28 -19.24 -2.93
CA ILE A 30 -49.64 -18.79 -1.71
C ILE A 30 -48.23 -19.42 -1.59
N PHE A 31 -48.03 -20.68 -1.97
CA PHE A 31 -46.69 -21.30 -1.98
C PHE A 31 -45.80 -20.75 -3.08
N SER A 32 -46.31 -20.44 -4.28
CA SER A 32 -45.54 -19.81 -5.35
C SER A 32 -45.15 -18.35 -5.00
N LEU A 33 -46.04 -17.61 -4.32
CA LEU A 33 -45.74 -16.26 -3.85
C LEU A 33 -44.74 -16.27 -2.67
N PHE A 34 -44.79 -17.27 -1.80
CA PHE A 34 -43.77 -17.45 -0.75
C PHE A 34 -42.43 -17.92 -1.32
N TYR A 35 -42.40 -18.77 -2.34
CA TYR A 35 -41.17 -19.20 -2.99
C TYR A 35 -40.54 -18.07 -3.83
N ILE A 36 -41.34 -17.24 -4.50
CA ILE A 36 -40.90 -16.04 -5.22
C ILE A 36 -40.43 -14.96 -4.22
N ALA A 37 -41.12 -14.79 -3.08
CA ALA A 37 -40.68 -13.87 -2.04
C ALA A 37 -39.37 -14.34 -1.34
N ILE A 38 -39.17 -15.65 -1.15
CA ILE A 38 -37.94 -16.23 -0.60
C ILE A 38 -36.79 -16.16 -1.62
N VAL A 39 -37.08 -16.31 -2.93
CA VAL A 39 -36.07 -16.18 -3.99
C VAL A 39 -35.69 -14.69 -4.25
N PHE A 40 -36.59 -13.74 -3.97
CA PHE A 40 -36.27 -12.31 -4.03
C PHE A 40 -35.57 -11.77 -2.79
N VAL A 41 -35.54 -12.51 -1.68
CA VAL A 41 -34.81 -12.09 -0.43
C VAL A 41 -33.38 -12.66 -0.39
N THR A 42 -32.94 -13.49 -1.33
CA THR A 42 -31.63 -14.15 -1.32
C THR A 42 -30.68 -13.81 -2.46
N GLN A 43 -30.90 -12.71 -3.15
CA GLN A 43 -29.83 -12.09 -3.97
C GLN A 43 -29.39 -10.75 -3.38
N MET A 44 -29.05 -10.72 -2.12
CA MET A 44 -27.91 -9.90 -1.71
C MET A 44 -26.69 -10.63 -2.25
N ALA A 45 -26.10 -10.11 -3.32
CA ALA A 45 -24.82 -10.61 -3.79
C ALA A 45 -23.88 -10.73 -2.58
N ALA A 46 -23.26 -11.89 -2.39
CA ALA A 46 -22.30 -12.08 -1.33
C ALA A 46 -21.23 -10.98 -1.47
N GLU A 47 -20.91 -10.32 -0.39
CA GLU A 47 -19.90 -9.26 -0.40
C GLU A 47 -18.52 -9.89 -0.67
N ASP A 48 -17.87 -9.46 -1.75
CA ASP A 48 -16.58 -9.97 -2.23
C ASP A 48 -15.40 -9.01 -1.95
N GLY A 49 -15.66 -7.90 -1.25
CA GLY A 49 -14.69 -6.85 -0.96
C GLY A 49 -14.62 -5.75 -2.02
N SER A 50 -15.42 -5.81 -3.08
CA SER A 50 -15.40 -4.81 -4.16
C SER A 50 -15.86 -3.43 -3.71
N HIS A 51 -16.70 -3.34 -2.67
CA HIS A 51 -17.16 -2.09 -2.10
C HIS A 51 -16.17 -1.45 -1.11
N LEU A 52 -15.04 -2.10 -0.83
CA LEU A 52 -14.03 -1.60 0.10
C LEU A 52 -14.62 -1.33 1.51
N TRP A 53 -14.25 -0.21 2.11
CA TRP A 53 -14.84 0.33 3.34
C TRP A 53 -16.03 1.27 3.08
N LEU A 54 -16.54 1.34 1.83
CA LEU A 54 -17.62 2.22 1.40
C LEU A 54 -18.95 1.48 1.22
N ARG A 55 -19.20 0.48 2.05
CA ARG A 55 -20.47 -0.25 2.14
C ARG A 55 -21.55 0.61 2.80
N LEU A 56 -21.79 1.77 2.25
CA LEU A 56 -22.77 2.70 2.80
C LEU A 56 -24.19 2.16 2.58
N PRO A 57 -25.06 2.22 3.60
CA PRO A 57 -26.43 1.75 3.45
C PRO A 57 -27.16 2.59 2.40
N ALA A 58 -27.65 1.94 1.35
CA ALA A 58 -28.57 2.57 0.41
C ALA A 58 -29.95 2.75 1.06
N ASN A 59 -30.67 3.86 0.77
CA ASN A 59 -32.02 4.20 1.20
C ASN A 59 -32.13 5.11 2.44
N ALA A 60 -31.14 5.92 2.73
CA ALA A 60 -31.37 7.12 3.52
C ALA A 60 -31.96 8.20 2.61
N HIS A 61 -32.96 8.95 3.08
CA HIS A 61 -33.55 10.07 2.35
C HIS A 61 -33.29 11.36 3.13
N ALA A 62 -32.01 11.62 3.42
CA ALA A 62 -31.61 12.80 4.19
C ALA A 62 -31.88 14.08 3.40
N GLU A 63 -32.37 15.11 4.10
CA GLU A 63 -32.49 16.45 3.53
C GLU A 63 -31.10 17.11 3.48
N ILE A 64 -30.59 17.32 2.26
CA ILE A 64 -29.28 17.90 2.04
C ILE A 64 -29.42 19.20 1.22
N SER A 65 -28.79 20.27 1.68
CA SER A 65 -28.75 21.55 0.96
C SER A 65 -27.32 21.97 0.64
N ALA A 66 -27.08 22.36 -0.61
CA ALA A 66 -25.79 22.85 -1.11
C ALA A 66 -25.89 24.30 -1.59
N PRO A 67 -24.78 25.08 -1.58
CA PRO A 67 -24.79 26.49 -1.95
C PRO A 67 -25.07 26.72 -3.45
N HIS A 68 -24.67 25.78 -4.29
CA HIS A 68 -24.88 25.75 -5.76
C HIS A 68 -24.67 24.34 -6.28
N GLN A 69 -24.85 24.13 -7.57
CA GLN A 69 -24.55 22.86 -8.23
C GLN A 69 -23.14 22.90 -8.85
N SER A 70 -22.36 21.85 -8.61
CA SER A 70 -21.10 21.55 -9.28
C SER A 70 -20.87 20.05 -9.28
N PRO A 71 -19.98 19.51 -10.13
CA PRO A 71 -19.69 18.08 -10.12
C PRO A 71 -19.26 17.56 -8.73
N THR A 72 -18.41 18.30 -8.01
CA THR A 72 -17.92 17.91 -6.68
C THR A 72 -19.01 17.98 -5.60
N LEU A 73 -19.80 19.07 -5.58
CA LEU A 73 -20.89 19.21 -4.62
C LEU A 73 -22.02 18.21 -4.89
N ASN A 74 -22.29 17.89 -6.16
CA ASN A 74 -23.28 16.87 -6.49
C ASN A 74 -22.89 15.50 -5.92
N ILE A 75 -21.60 15.11 -6.00
CA ILE A 75 -21.09 13.89 -5.38
C ILE A 75 -21.30 13.93 -3.86
N ALA A 76 -20.93 15.02 -3.20
CA ALA A 76 -21.11 15.15 -1.75
C ALA A 76 -22.58 15.04 -1.32
N VAL A 77 -23.49 15.66 -2.10
CA VAL A 77 -24.94 15.59 -1.87
C VAL A 77 -25.47 14.17 -2.09
N GLU A 78 -25.07 13.51 -3.19
CA GLU A 78 -25.51 12.15 -3.52
C GLU A 78 -25.06 11.15 -2.44
N GLU A 79 -23.79 11.19 -2.00
CA GLU A 79 -23.27 10.32 -0.93
C GLU A 79 -24.06 10.50 0.38
N LEU A 80 -24.32 11.75 0.77
CA LEU A 80 -25.09 12.03 1.97
C LEU A 80 -26.56 11.64 1.84
N GLN A 81 -27.20 11.92 0.69
CA GLN A 81 -28.60 11.53 0.46
C GLN A 81 -28.82 10.03 0.50
N GLN A 82 -27.85 9.27 0.00
CA GLN A 82 -27.94 7.81 -0.04
C GLN A 82 -27.68 7.15 1.31
N ALA A 83 -26.75 7.71 2.12
CA ALA A 83 -26.19 6.99 3.26
C ALA A 83 -26.42 7.66 4.62
N TRP A 84 -26.61 8.98 4.67
CA TRP A 84 -26.75 9.70 5.94
C TRP A 84 -28.16 9.51 6.56
N LYS A 85 -28.21 9.06 7.82
CA LYS A 85 -29.46 8.76 8.53
C LYS A 85 -29.83 9.77 9.63
N GLY A 86 -28.99 10.80 9.81
CA GLY A 86 -29.13 11.77 10.89
C GLY A 86 -29.95 13.02 10.52
N ALA A 87 -29.71 14.11 11.26
CA ALA A 87 -30.34 15.39 11.05
C ALA A 87 -30.05 16.00 9.66
N PRO A 88 -30.88 16.91 9.14
CA PRO A 88 -30.63 17.62 7.87
C PRO A 88 -29.24 18.22 7.81
N VAL A 89 -28.61 18.17 6.62
CA VAL A 89 -27.23 18.64 6.41
C VAL A 89 -27.21 19.84 5.47
N ARG A 90 -26.50 20.89 5.88
CA ARG A 90 -26.23 22.06 5.05
C ARG A 90 -24.74 22.15 4.72
N LEU A 91 -24.42 22.25 3.43
CA LEU A 91 -23.08 22.48 2.91
C LEU A 91 -22.87 23.99 2.74
N VAL A 92 -21.75 24.54 3.25
CA VAL A 92 -21.44 25.97 3.24
C VAL A 92 -20.01 26.21 2.78
N ILE A 93 -19.82 26.95 1.69
CA ILE A 93 -18.51 27.44 1.27
C ILE A 93 -18.25 28.76 1.98
N GLN A 94 -17.25 28.78 2.84
CA GLN A 94 -16.89 29.97 3.60
C GLN A 94 -15.37 30.01 3.84
N LYS A 95 -14.76 31.15 3.53
CA LYS A 95 -13.36 31.40 3.94
C LYS A 95 -13.26 31.50 5.45
N ASP A 96 -12.38 30.71 6.03
CA ASP A 96 -12.08 30.70 7.46
C ASP A 96 -10.57 30.64 7.65
N LYS A 97 -10.01 31.51 8.50
CA LYS A 97 -8.56 31.55 8.75
C LYS A 97 -8.03 30.32 9.48
N GLN A 98 -8.91 29.56 10.14
CA GLN A 98 -8.56 28.32 10.84
C GLN A 98 -8.60 27.10 9.91
N LEU A 99 -9.14 27.23 8.71
CA LEU A 99 -9.26 26.15 7.72
C LEU A 99 -8.27 26.33 6.57
N GLN A 100 -7.54 25.27 6.30
CA GLN A 100 -6.80 25.13 5.04
C GLN A 100 -7.77 24.95 3.87
N PRO A 101 -7.34 25.07 2.61
CA PRO A 101 -8.24 24.92 1.46
C PRO A 101 -9.07 23.64 1.46
N GLU A 102 -8.51 22.50 1.89
CA GLU A 102 -9.21 21.21 1.99
C GLU A 102 -9.69 20.90 3.40
N GLY A 103 -9.44 21.80 4.37
CA GLY A 103 -9.94 21.67 5.74
C GLY A 103 -11.43 21.93 5.82
N PHE A 104 -12.06 21.43 6.88
CA PHE A 104 -13.49 21.59 7.10
C PHE A 104 -13.85 21.66 8.58
N ARG A 105 -15.07 22.13 8.81
CA ARG A 105 -15.72 22.13 10.14
C ARG A 105 -17.08 21.48 10.06
N ILE A 106 -17.40 20.64 11.03
CA ILE A 106 -18.71 20.05 11.25
C ILE A 106 -19.29 20.65 12.51
N ARG A 107 -20.51 21.18 12.46
CA ARG A 107 -21.27 21.67 13.60
C ARG A 107 -22.66 21.08 13.61
N HIS A 108 -23.11 20.64 14.76
CA HIS A 108 -24.49 20.25 15.00
C HIS A 108 -25.14 21.27 15.93
N GLU A 109 -26.08 22.06 15.42
CA GLU A 109 -26.81 23.10 16.14
C GLU A 109 -28.28 23.08 15.68
N ASP A 110 -29.20 23.29 16.60
CA ASP A 110 -30.66 23.38 16.34
C ASP A 110 -31.21 22.21 15.48
N ASN A 111 -30.80 20.99 15.80
CA ASN A 111 -31.15 19.77 15.06
C ASN A 111 -30.79 19.81 13.57
N LYS A 112 -29.73 20.54 13.19
CA LYS A 112 -29.16 20.61 11.84
C LYS A 112 -27.65 20.46 11.89
N ILE A 113 -27.08 19.84 10.87
CA ILE A 113 -25.64 19.72 10.71
C ILE A 113 -25.19 20.71 9.64
N THR A 114 -24.17 21.50 9.94
CA THR A 114 -23.54 22.39 8.99
C THR A 114 -22.11 21.92 8.72
N LEU A 115 -21.81 21.60 7.46
CA LEU A 115 -20.49 21.34 6.95
C LEU A 115 -19.93 22.61 6.31
N THR A 116 -18.83 23.13 6.83
CA THR A 116 -18.21 24.37 6.34
C THR A 116 -16.80 24.10 5.84
N SER A 117 -16.45 24.60 4.65
CA SER A 117 -15.09 24.54 4.09
C SER A 117 -14.83 25.73 3.18
N PRO A 118 -13.55 26.15 2.97
CA PRO A 118 -13.18 27.13 1.97
C PRO A 118 -13.39 26.68 0.52
N THR A 119 -13.45 25.35 0.27
CA THR A 119 -13.55 24.77 -1.07
C THR A 119 -14.60 23.64 -1.14
N GLU A 120 -15.03 23.34 -2.37
CA GLU A 120 -15.92 22.22 -2.64
C GLU A 120 -15.32 20.87 -2.27
N THR A 121 -14.01 20.68 -2.56
CA THR A 121 -13.27 19.45 -2.19
C THR A 121 -13.27 19.24 -0.68
N GLY A 122 -13.06 20.30 0.11
CA GLY A 122 -13.13 20.19 1.56
C GLY A 122 -14.54 19.85 2.07
N LEU A 123 -15.60 20.29 1.38
CA LEU A 123 -16.97 19.86 1.68
C LEU A 123 -17.23 18.40 1.34
N LEU A 124 -16.64 17.88 0.26
CA LEU A 124 -16.68 16.47 -0.08
C LEU A 124 -15.99 15.61 1.00
N TYR A 125 -14.82 16.05 1.46
CA TYR A 125 -14.12 15.38 2.56
C TYR A 125 -14.90 15.44 3.88
N ALA A 126 -15.55 16.55 4.16
CA ALA A 126 -16.46 16.70 5.31
C ALA A 126 -17.65 15.72 5.25
N ALA A 127 -18.22 15.54 4.05
CA ALA A 127 -19.31 14.57 3.82
C ALA A 127 -18.86 13.14 4.13
N TYR A 128 -17.72 12.71 3.61
CA TYR A 128 -17.16 11.38 3.93
C TYR A 128 -16.76 11.25 5.41
N HIS A 129 -16.25 12.30 6.02
CA HIS A 129 -15.96 12.28 7.46
C HIS A 129 -17.23 12.09 8.29
N LEU A 130 -18.31 12.81 7.96
CA LEU A 130 -19.60 12.67 8.63
C LEU A 130 -20.16 11.23 8.49
N LEU A 131 -20.09 10.65 7.28
CA LEU A 131 -20.49 9.26 7.05
C LEU A 131 -19.61 8.27 7.82
N ARG A 132 -18.32 8.48 7.89
CA ARG A 132 -17.41 7.67 8.72
C ARG A 132 -17.77 7.74 10.20
N MET A 133 -18.09 8.92 10.72
CA MET A 133 -18.55 9.06 12.12
C MET A 133 -19.81 8.21 12.36
N GLN A 134 -20.79 8.25 11.44
CA GLN A 134 -22.00 7.41 11.52
C GLN A 134 -21.66 5.92 11.54
N GLU A 135 -20.88 5.45 10.58
CA GLU A 135 -20.56 4.01 10.43
C GLU A 135 -19.67 3.48 11.58
N THR A 136 -18.87 4.35 12.20
CA THR A 136 -18.03 3.98 13.35
C THR A 136 -18.73 4.15 14.69
N GLY A 137 -19.98 4.64 14.70
CA GLY A 137 -20.78 4.84 15.91
C GLY A 137 -20.31 6.00 16.78
N GLN A 138 -19.63 7.00 16.19
CA GLN A 138 -19.24 8.21 16.91
C GLN A 138 -20.45 9.11 17.17
N ASN A 139 -20.45 9.80 18.30
CA ASN A 139 -21.55 10.71 18.64
C ASN A 139 -21.53 11.97 17.77
N VAL A 140 -22.42 12.02 16.79
CA VAL A 140 -22.55 13.17 15.89
C VAL A 140 -23.34 14.32 16.52
N VAL A 141 -24.15 14.02 17.53
CA VAL A 141 -25.02 15.02 18.19
C VAL A 141 -24.21 16.10 18.94
N GLU A 142 -23.01 15.75 19.42
CA GLU A 142 -22.11 16.67 20.11
C GLU A 142 -20.95 17.15 19.22
N ALA A 143 -20.96 16.78 17.92
CA ALA A 143 -19.83 17.02 17.06
C ALA A 143 -19.62 18.50 16.76
N GLN A 144 -18.58 19.06 17.38
CA GLN A 144 -17.90 20.26 16.88
C GLN A 144 -16.50 19.82 16.45
N THR A 145 -16.37 19.46 15.19
CA THR A 145 -15.12 18.96 14.64
C THR A 145 -14.52 19.98 13.69
N THR A 146 -13.24 20.27 13.86
CA THR A 146 -12.45 21.07 12.90
C THR A 146 -11.27 20.22 12.48
N GLU A 147 -11.17 19.95 11.17
CA GLU A 147 -10.16 19.11 10.56
C GLU A 147 -9.39 19.88 9.50
N ASN A 148 -8.07 19.72 9.51
CA ASN A 148 -7.18 20.18 8.46
C ASN A 148 -6.21 19.05 8.10
N PRO A 149 -5.93 18.82 6.81
CA PRO A 149 -4.93 17.82 6.44
C PRO A 149 -3.54 18.26 6.90
N ALA A 150 -2.74 17.31 7.43
CA ALA A 150 -1.36 17.59 7.82
C ALA A 150 -0.49 17.96 6.61
N TYR A 151 -0.79 17.39 5.45
CA TYR A 151 -0.05 17.61 4.21
C TYR A 151 -0.96 18.12 3.10
N ASN A 152 -0.48 19.08 2.31
CA ASN A 152 -1.19 19.55 1.12
C ASN A 152 -1.19 18.52 -0.01
N LEU A 153 -0.24 17.60 -0.02
CA LEU A 153 -0.09 16.56 -1.04
C LEU A 153 -0.05 15.19 -0.36
N ARG A 154 -1.00 14.36 -0.72
CA ARG A 154 -1.20 13.00 -0.20
C ARG A 154 -1.44 12.10 -1.42
N ILE A 155 -0.37 11.43 -1.87
CA ILE A 155 -0.28 10.88 -3.23
C ILE A 155 -0.12 9.36 -3.19
N LEU A 156 -0.81 8.67 -4.08
CA LEU A 156 -0.52 7.28 -4.43
C LEU A 156 0.37 7.22 -5.67
N ASN A 157 1.43 6.42 -5.60
CA ASN A 157 2.30 6.12 -6.72
C ASN A 157 1.98 4.72 -7.24
N HIS A 158 1.42 4.62 -8.43
CA HIS A 158 1.23 3.35 -9.11
C HIS A 158 2.51 2.96 -9.84
N TRP A 159 2.94 1.72 -9.67
CA TRP A 159 4.03 1.15 -10.45
C TRP A 159 3.47 0.31 -11.61
N ASP A 160 2.46 0.86 -12.25
CA ASP A 160 1.71 0.26 -13.33
C ASP A 160 2.41 0.48 -14.67
N ASN A 161 2.58 -0.59 -15.44
CA ASN A 161 3.15 -0.55 -16.77
C ASN A 161 2.08 -0.40 -17.86
N MET A 162 2.51 -0.02 -19.06
CA MET A 162 1.60 0.22 -20.18
C MET A 162 1.01 -1.07 -20.76
N ASP A 163 1.64 -2.22 -20.50
CA ASP A 163 1.19 -3.56 -20.87
C ASP A 163 0.26 -4.17 -19.81
N ARG A 164 -0.13 -3.40 -18.79
CA ARG A 164 -0.97 -3.75 -17.65
C ARG A 164 -0.30 -4.63 -16.59
N THR A 165 0.96 -4.97 -16.71
CA THR A 165 1.71 -5.52 -15.59
C THR A 165 1.90 -4.45 -14.53
N VAL A 166 2.06 -4.85 -13.28
CA VAL A 166 2.31 -3.94 -12.14
C VAL A 166 3.56 -4.42 -11.43
N GLU A 167 4.58 -3.57 -11.41
CA GLU A 167 5.80 -3.89 -10.66
C GLU A 167 5.48 -3.88 -9.17
N ARG A 168 5.76 -5.01 -8.50
CA ARG A 168 5.45 -5.19 -7.06
C ARG A 168 3.97 -4.97 -6.71
N GLY A 169 3.07 -5.17 -7.68
CA GLY A 169 1.63 -5.18 -7.47
C GLY A 169 1.11 -6.60 -7.32
N TYR A 170 0.31 -6.85 -6.30
CA TYR A 170 -0.16 -8.20 -5.94
C TYR A 170 -1.69 -8.26 -5.90
N ALA A 171 -2.33 -7.52 -6.82
CA ALA A 171 -3.78 -7.33 -6.85
C ALA A 171 -4.37 -7.53 -8.27
N GLY A 172 -3.78 -8.43 -9.03
CA GLY A 172 -4.12 -8.63 -10.44
C GLY A 172 -3.37 -7.66 -11.36
N GLN A 173 -3.96 -7.35 -12.51
CA GLN A 173 -3.39 -6.41 -13.47
C GLN A 173 -3.59 -4.96 -13.04
N SER A 174 -2.91 -4.03 -13.74
CA SER A 174 -3.15 -2.60 -13.63
C SER A 174 -4.63 -2.27 -13.73
N LEU A 175 -5.08 -1.37 -12.87
CA LEU A 175 -6.43 -0.82 -12.93
C LEU A 175 -6.68 -0.10 -14.26
N TRP A 176 -5.64 0.53 -14.82
CA TRP A 176 -5.73 1.29 -16.07
C TRP A 176 -5.65 0.37 -17.28
N ASN A 177 -6.74 0.27 -18.05
CA ASN A 177 -6.72 -0.42 -19.34
C ASN A 177 -6.33 0.55 -20.45
N TRP A 178 -5.02 0.67 -20.70
CA TRP A 178 -4.47 1.60 -21.67
C TRP A 178 -4.91 1.32 -23.11
N GLU A 179 -5.30 0.08 -23.44
CA GLU A 179 -5.79 -0.26 -24.76
C GLU A 179 -7.21 0.26 -25.02
N GLU A 180 -8.07 0.19 -24.01
CA GLU A 180 -9.46 0.63 -24.08
C GLU A 180 -9.61 2.14 -23.92
N LEU A 181 -8.72 2.79 -23.16
CA LEU A 181 -8.73 4.23 -22.97
C LEU A 181 -8.38 4.96 -24.29
N PRO A 182 -8.99 6.12 -24.56
CA PRO A 182 -10.03 6.84 -23.80
C PRO A 182 -11.47 6.45 -24.13
N ASN A 183 -11.67 5.44 -24.97
CA ASN A 183 -12.99 5.12 -25.57
C ASN A 183 -13.91 4.36 -24.62
N THR A 184 -13.35 3.49 -23.78
CA THR A 184 -14.10 2.72 -22.77
C THR A 184 -13.61 3.14 -21.38
N LEU A 185 -14.54 3.58 -20.54
CA LEU A 185 -14.28 4.03 -19.19
C LEU A 185 -14.92 3.05 -18.20
N SER A 186 -14.08 2.33 -17.47
CA SER A 186 -14.55 1.40 -16.42
C SER A 186 -15.12 2.19 -15.23
N ASP A 187 -16.23 1.71 -14.68
CA ASP A 187 -16.82 2.26 -13.44
C ASP A 187 -15.82 2.19 -12.27
N ARG A 188 -14.88 1.24 -12.30
CA ARG A 188 -13.83 1.13 -11.29
C ARG A 188 -12.94 2.38 -11.20
N TYR A 189 -12.80 3.15 -12.25
CA TYR A 189 -12.05 4.42 -12.19
C TYR A 189 -12.74 5.45 -11.29
N LYS A 190 -14.07 5.51 -11.37
CA LYS A 190 -14.88 6.36 -10.49
C LYS A 190 -14.82 5.87 -9.04
N GLU A 191 -14.97 4.56 -8.82
CA GLU A 191 -14.90 3.96 -7.48
C GLU A 191 -13.50 4.13 -6.85
N TYR A 192 -12.43 4.06 -7.64
CA TYR A 192 -11.07 4.38 -7.19
C TYR A 192 -10.96 5.84 -6.69
N ALA A 193 -11.49 6.80 -7.46
CA ALA A 193 -11.48 8.20 -7.05
C ALA A 193 -12.32 8.45 -5.79
N ARG A 194 -13.50 7.79 -5.71
CA ARG A 194 -14.40 7.80 -4.56
C ARG A 194 -13.70 7.26 -3.30
N ALA A 195 -13.03 6.13 -3.39
CA ALA A 195 -12.29 5.53 -2.30
C ALA A 195 -11.17 6.47 -1.79
N ASN A 196 -10.38 7.04 -2.69
CA ASN A 196 -9.32 7.99 -2.33
C ASN A 196 -9.87 9.26 -1.67
N ALA A 197 -10.93 9.84 -2.21
CA ALA A 197 -11.58 11.02 -1.61
C ALA A 197 -12.09 10.73 -0.19
N SER A 198 -12.63 9.54 0.06
CA SER A 198 -13.17 9.16 1.36
C SER A 198 -12.13 9.11 2.49
N ILE A 199 -10.86 8.96 2.15
CA ILE A 199 -9.72 8.94 3.09
C ILE A 199 -8.77 10.13 2.90
N GLY A 200 -9.16 11.10 2.07
CA GLY A 200 -8.43 12.35 1.91
C GLY A 200 -7.18 12.28 1.03
N ILE A 201 -6.99 11.27 0.20
CA ILE A 201 -5.93 11.22 -0.83
C ILE A 201 -6.33 12.15 -1.97
N ASN A 202 -5.41 13.03 -2.39
CA ASN A 202 -5.69 14.08 -3.38
C ASN A 202 -4.77 14.06 -4.61
N GLY A 203 -3.95 13.02 -4.78
CA GLY A 203 -3.11 12.86 -5.95
C GLY A 203 -2.82 11.39 -6.28
N THR A 204 -2.61 11.12 -7.57
CA THR A 204 -2.22 9.80 -8.06
C THR A 204 -1.23 9.92 -9.21
N VAL A 205 -0.12 9.21 -9.13
CA VAL A 205 0.81 8.99 -10.24
C VAL A 205 0.36 7.71 -10.94
N LEU A 206 0.07 7.80 -12.24
CA LEU A 206 -0.62 6.72 -12.97
C LEU A 206 0.29 5.59 -13.44
N ASN A 207 1.59 5.83 -13.57
CA ASN A 207 2.51 4.89 -14.20
C ASN A 207 3.77 4.66 -13.39
N ASN A 208 4.41 3.54 -13.69
CA ASN A 208 5.63 3.07 -13.02
C ASN A 208 6.74 4.12 -13.01
N VAL A 209 7.51 4.15 -11.94
CA VAL A 209 8.73 4.97 -11.81
C VAL A 209 9.80 4.56 -12.84
N ASN A 210 9.81 3.31 -13.31
CA ASN A 210 10.55 2.84 -14.49
C ASN A 210 9.83 3.29 -15.78
N ALA A 211 9.70 4.59 -15.95
CA ALA A 211 8.78 5.20 -16.89
C ALA A 211 9.17 4.97 -18.35
N SER A 212 8.22 4.52 -19.15
CA SER A 212 8.34 4.54 -20.62
C SER A 212 8.15 5.97 -21.12
N PRO A 213 9.03 6.49 -22.00
CA PRO A 213 8.82 7.80 -22.65
C PRO A 213 7.47 7.92 -23.36
N LYS A 214 6.91 6.81 -23.85
CA LYS A 214 5.64 6.75 -24.58
C LYS A 214 4.46 7.37 -23.81
N ILE A 215 4.52 7.42 -22.47
CA ILE A 215 3.46 8.06 -21.67
C ILE A 215 3.23 9.55 -22.03
N LEU A 216 4.28 10.22 -22.54
CA LEU A 216 4.22 11.62 -22.96
C LEU A 216 3.82 11.81 -24.44
N SER A 217 3.49 10.75 -25.17
CA SER A 217 2.98 10.86 -26.53
C SER A 217 1.58 11.48 -26.55
N ALA A 218 1.22 12.11 -27.69
CA ALA A 218 -0.10 12.72 -27.84
C ALA A 218 -1.25 11.73 -27.64
N GLU A 219 -1.08 10.48 -28.08
CA GLU A 219 -2.05 9.39 -27.86
C GLU A 219 -2.28 9.14 -26.36
N TYR A 220 -1.20 8.90 -25.61
CA TYR A 220 -1.32 8.56 -24.18
C TYR A 220 -1.79 9.75 -23.35
N LEU A 221 -1.44 10.98 -23.71
CA LEU A 221 -1.96 12.17 -23.03
C LEU A 221 -3.49 12.30 -23.13
N GLN A 222 -4.13 11.81 -24.20
CA GLN A 222 -5.60 11.73 -24.28
C GLN A 222 -6.17 10.68 -23.34
N LYS A 223 -5.49 9.54 -23.19
CA LYS A 223 -5.86 8.47 -22.23
C LYS A 223 -5.74 8.97 -20.79
N VAL A 224 -4.65 9.66 -20.48
CA VAL A 224 -4.45 10.32 -19.17
C VAL A 224 -5.51 11.37 -18.89
N LYS A 225 -5.88 12.18 -19.91
CA LYS A 225 -6.96 13.16 -19.80
C LYS A 225 -8.29 12.52 -19.41
N ALA A 226 -8.64 11.39 -20.01
CA ALA A 226 -9.90 10.71 -19.69
C ALA A 226 -9.96 10.29 -18.21
N LEU A 227 -8.86 9.79 -17.65
CA LEU A 227 -8.77 9.50 -16.21
C LEU A 227 -8.80 10.78 -15.36
N ALA A 228 -8.07 11.82 -15.75
CA ALA A 228 -8.06 13.09 -15.03
C ALA A 228 -9.45 13.74 -14.96
N ASP A 229 -10.25 13.63 -16.02
CA ASP A 229 -11.61 14.17 -16.06
C ASP A 229 -12.56 13.42 -15.10
N ILE A 230 -12.38 12.10 -14.92
CA ILE A 230 -13.12 11.31 -13.92
C ILE A 230 -12.69 11.67 -12.50
N PHE A 231 -11.40 11.90 -12.27
CA PHE A 231 -10.83 12.07 -10.92
C PHE A 231 -11.04 13.50 -10.38
N ARG A 232 -11.07 14.49 -11.25
CA ARG A 232 -11.17 15.92 -10.89
C ARG A 232 -12.34 16.24 -9.96
N PRO A 233 -13.57 15.74 -10.18
CA PRO A 233 -14.69 16.02 -9.28
C PRO A 233 -14.48 15.48 -7.85
N TYR A 234 -13.63 14.47 -7.69
CA TYR A 234 -13.27 13.89 -6.38
C TYR A 234 -12.09 14.61 -5.70
N GLY A 235 -11.56 15.67 -6.32
CA GLY A 235 -10.38 16.38 -5.82
C GLY A 235 -9.07 15.62 -6.04
N LEU A 236 -9.08 14.51 -6.79
CA LEU A 236 -7.92 13.68 -7.05
C LEU A 236 -7.20 14.16 -8.32
N ARG A 237 -5.97 14.65 -8.15
CA ARG A 237 -5.15 15.21 -9.23
C ARG A 237 -4.21 14.15 -9.82
N VAL A 238 -4.01 14.21 -11.13
CA VAL A 238 -3.14 13.27 -11.86
C VAL A 238 -1.71 13.80 -11.97
N TYR A 239 -0.76 12.91 -11.77
CA TYR A 239 0.68 13.07 -11.96
C TYR A 239 1.19 11.96 -12.89
N LEU A 240 2.36 12.15 -13.50
CA LEU A 240 3.02 11.13 -14.32
C LEU A 240 4.46 10.92 -13.89
N SER A 241 4.88 9.66 -13.86
CA SER A 241 6.31 9.35 -13.87
C SER A 241 6.86 9.58 -15.27
N VAL A 242 8.04 10.20 -15.37
CA VAL A 242 8.66 10.50 -16.66
C VAL A 242 10.07 9.94 -16.75
N ASN A 243 10.41 9.43 -17.93
CA ASN A 243 11.77 9.06 -18.26
C ASN A 243 12.58 10.31 -18.58
N PHE A 244 13.74 10.48 -17.92
CA PHE A 244 14.55 11.69 -18.04
C PHE A 244 15.05 11.91 -19.48
N ALA A 245 15.33 10.84 -20.23
CA ALA A 245 15.75 10.89 -21.64
C ALA A 245 14.58 10.91 -22.64
N SER A 246 13.37 11.28 -22.24
CA SER A 246 12.21 11.38 -23.16
C SER A 246 12.47 12.26 -24.40
N PRO A 247 13.23 13.39 -24.34
CA PRO A 247 13.54 14.18 -25.54
C PRO A 247 14.30 13.38 -26.61
N MET A 248 15.22 12.51 -26.21
CA MET A 248 15.96 11.64 -27.12
C MET A 248 15.06 10.55 -27.73
N ALA A 249 14.19 9.97 -26.91
CA ALA A 249 13.35 8.85 -27.31
C ALA A 249 12.14 9.24 -28.17
N LEU A 250 11.56 10.42 -27.97
CA LEU A 250 10.34 10.87 -28.66
C LEU A 250 10.62 11.75 -29.87
N ASP A 251 11.61 12.63 -29.79
CA ASP A 251 11.90 13.61 -30.86
C ASP A 251 13.35 13.58 -31.32
N SER A 252 14.07 12.48 -31.05
CA SER A 252 15.41 12.17 -31.54
C SER A 252 16.46 13.26 -31.26
N LEU A 253 16.33 13.99 -30.12
CA LEU A 253 17.40 14.88 -29.70
C LEU A 253 18.67 14.05 -29.43
N SER A 254 19.83 14.63 -29.69
CA SER A 254 21.12 13.96 -29.52
C SER A 254 21.56 13.81 -28.06
N THR A 255 20.89 14.51 -27.14
CA THR A 255 21.23 14.56 -25.72
C THR A 255 19.97 14.75 -24.86
N ALA A 256 20.05 14.40 -23.58
CA ALA A 256 19.12 14.83 -22.55
C ALA A 256 19.82 15.68 -21.44
N ASP A 257 20.97 16.26 -21.74
CA ASP A 257 21.67 17.19 -20.80
C ASP A 257 20.70 18.30 -20.33
N PRO A 258 20.44 18.41 -19.03
CA PRO A 258 19.47 19.41 -18.50
C PRO A 258 19.90 20.86 -18.70
N LEU A 259 21.14 21.12 -19.08
CA LEU A 259 21.62 22.45 -19.38
C LEU A 259 21.64 22.77 -20.89
N ASP A 260 21.33 21.80 -21.73
CA ASP A 260 21.21 21.99 -23.17
C ASP A 260 19.94 22.80 -23.50
N LYS A 261 20.07 23.83 -24.37
CA LYS A 261 18.98 24.74 -24.71
C LYS A 261 17.83 24.08 -25.47
N GLU A 262 18.12 23.07 -26.31
CA GLU A 262 17.11 22.34 -27.06
C GLU A 262 16.32 21.42 -26.12
N VAL A 263 17.00 20.75 -25.19
CA VAL A 263 16.38 19.91 -24.16
C VAL A 263 15.45 20.74 -23.25
N ILE A 264 15.93 21.90 -22.78
CA ILE A 264 15.14 22.84 -21.97
C ILE A 264 13.90 23.31 -22.76
N ARG A 265 14.05 23.65 -24.05
CA ARG A 265 12.97 24.07 -24.92
C ARG A 265 11.96 22.94 -25.13
N TRP A 266 12.44 21.73 -25.33
CA TRP A 266 11.61 20.54 -25.52
C TRP A 266 10.69 20.31 -24.30
N TRP A 267 11.26 20.29 -23.11
CA TRP A 267 10.48 20.11 -21.88
C TRP A 267 9.46 21.22 -21.65
N LYS A 268 9.83 22.50 -21.91
CA LYS A 268 8.87 23.60 -21.82
C LYS A 268 7.69 23.44 -22.78
N ASN A 269 7.96 23.00 -24.01
CA ASN A 269 6.92 22.76 -25.00
C ASN A 269 6.04 21.57 -24.62
N LYS A 270 6.64 20.48 -24.15
CA LYS A 270 5.90 19.28 -23.69
C LYS A 270 5.01 19.60 -22.49
N VAL A 271 5.51 20.31 -21.51
CA VAL A 271 4.72 20.77 -20.37
C VAL A 271 3.57 21.67 -20.81
N LYS A 272 3.81 22.61 -21.72
CA LYS A 272 2.74 23.44 -22.30
C LYS A 272 1.66 22.60 -22.99
N GLU A 273 2.05 21.58 -23.73
CA GLU A 273 1.14 20.62 -24.37
C GLU A 273 0.29 19.89 -23.33
N ILE A 274 0.92 19.35 -22.27
CA ILE A 274 0.22 18.64 -21.19
C ILE A 274 -0.83 19.54 -20.54
N TYR A 275 -0.48 20.78 -20.13
CA TYR A 275 -1.45 21.66 -19.48
C TYR A 275 -2.56 22.19 -20.41
N ARG A 276 -2.33 22.21 -21.72
CA ARG A 276 -3.39 22.48 -22.68
C ARG A 276 -4.42 21.33 -22.71
N ILE A 277 -3.99 20.09 -22.50
CA ILE A 277 -4.83 18.89 -22.52
C ILE A 277 -5.45 18.63 -21.13
N ILE A 278 -4.67 18.80 -20.06
CA ILE A 278 -5.03 18.54 -18.66
C ILE A 278 -4.70 19.80 -17.83
N PRO A 279 -5.61 20.77 -17.75
CA PRO A 279 -5.33 22.08 -17.14
C PRO A 279 -4.94 22.04 -15.66
N ASP A 280 -5.35 21.00 -14.92
CA ASP A 280 -5.09 20.77 -13.51
C ASP A 280 -4.02 19.70 -13.26
N PHE A 281 -3.22 19.34 -14.27
CA PHE A 281 -2.11 18.39 -14.14
C PHE A 281 -1.20 18.76 -12.96
N GLY A 282 -0.84 17.76 -12.13
CA GLY A 282 -0.11 18.02 -10.89
C GLY A 282 1.39 18.18 -11.05
N GLY A 283 2.00 17.43 -11.95
CA GLY A 283 3.45 17.44 -12.16
C GLY A 283 4.06 16.08 -12.40
N PHE A 284 5.37 15.99 -12.24
CA PHE A 284 6.15 14.79 -12.56
C PHE A 284 6.72 14.10 -11.33
N LEU A 285 6.77 12.77 -11.41
CA LEU A 285 7.60 11.92 -10.55
C LEU A 285 8.80 11.44 -11.38
N VAL A 286 10.00 11.46 -10.82
CA VAL A 286 11.22 11.08 -11.52
C VAL A 286 12.06 10.11 -10.70
N LYS A 287 12.39 8.97 -11.28
CA LYS A 287 13.47 8.08 -10.88
C LYS A 287 14.61 8.25 -11.88
N ALA A 288 15.77 8.70 -11.42
CA ALA A 288 16.90 9.03 -12.27
C ALA A 288 18.17 8.34 -11.79
N ASN A 289 19.03 7.93 -12.72
CA ASN A 289 20.32 7.29 -12.48
C ASN A 289 20.25 6.07 -11.55
N SER A 290 19.19 5.29 -11.70
CA SER A 290 18.94 4.11 -10.86
C SER A 290 18.29 3.00 -11.67
N GLU A 291 18.76 1.76 -11.52
CA GLU A 291 18.22 0.55 -12.16
C GLU A 291 17.99 0.71 -13.69
N GLY A 292 18.99 1.26 -14.38
CA GLY A 292 18.92 1.45 -15.83
C GLY A 292 18.06 2.63 -16.29
N GLN A 293 17.45 3.39 -15.39
CA GLN A 293 16.77 4.63 -15.75
C GLN A 293 17.78 5.75 -15.98
N PRO A 294 17.71 6.47 -17.11
CA PRO A 294 18.60 7.58 -17.39
C PRO A 294 18.38 8.76 -16.46
N GLY A 295 19.43 9.53 -16.26
CA GLY A 295 19.36 10.71 -15.40
C GLY A 295 20.44 11.75 -15.72
N PRO A 296 20.47 12.85 -14.96
CA PRO A 296 21.42 13.94 -15.21
C PRO A 296 22.88 13.53 -15.05
N CYS A 297 23.19 12.55 -14.18
CA CYS A 297 24.58 12.09 -13.98
C CYS A 297 25.18 11.47 -15.23
N ASP A 298 24.39 10.92 -16.15
CA ASP A 298 24.84 10.40 -17.45
C ASP A 298 25.41 11.49 -18.34
N PHE A 299 25.10 12.76 -18.05
CA PHE A 299 25.56 13.94 -18.75
C PHE A 299 26.53 14.80 -17.92
N GLY A 300 27.07 14.27 -16.81
CA GLY A 300 27.95 14.98 -15.91
C GLY A 300 27.25 16.10 -15.11
N ARG A 301 25.94 15.97 -14.87
CA ARG A 301 25.13 16.93 -14.11
C ARG A 301 24.63 16.33 -12.81
N THR A 302 24.31 17.21 -11.86
CA THR A 302 23.74 16.81 -10.56
C THR A 302 22.24 16.51 -10.65
N HIS A 303 21.72 15.77 -9.67
CA HIS A 303 20.28 15.57 -9.52
C HIS A 303 19.52 16.89 -9.38
N ALA A 304 20.11 17.89 -8.72
CA ALA A 304 19.50 19.21 -8.58
C ALA A 304 19.37 19.94 -9.93
N GLU A 305 20.40 19.88 -10.79
CA GLU A 305 20.31 20.47 -12.14
C GLU A 305 19.23 19.81 -12.98
N GLY A 306 19.14 18.47 -12.94
CA GLY A 306 18.09 17.73 -13.66
C GLY A 306 16.69 18.05 -13.15
N ALA A 307 16.48 18.01 -11.84
CA ALA A 307 15.20 18.33 -11.22
C ALA A 307 14.77 19.78 -11.48
N ASN A 308 15.72 20.73 -11.42
CA ASN A 308 15.46 22.16 -11.63
C ASN A 308 15.04 22.47 -13.05
N MET A 309 15.59 21.80 -14.06
CA MET A 309 15.17 21.95 -15.45
C MET A 309 13.66 21.63 -15.62
N LEU A 310 13.21 20.50 -15.04
CA LEU A 310 11.80 20.10 -15.08
C LEU A 310 10.92 21.05 -14.25
N ALA A 311 11.42 21.43 -13.08
CA ALA A 311 10.72 22.35 -12.18
C ALA A 311 10.49 23.74 -12.82
N ASP A 312 11.50 24.27 -13.53
CA ASP A 312 11.41 25.54 -14.25
C ASP A 312 10.40 25.45 -15.41
N ALA A 313 10.27 24.28 -16.07
CA ALA A 313 9.23 24.07 -17.10
C ALA A 313 7.81 24.02 -16.51
N LEU A 314 7.63 23.43 -15.32
CA LEU A 314 6.34 23.28 -14.64
C LEU A 314 5.89 24.56 -13.88
N LYS A 315 6.84 25.41 -13.48
CA LYS A 315 6.60 26.59 -12.62
C LYS A 315 5.49 27.52 -13.11
N PRO A 316 5.36 27.85 -14.42
CA PRO A 316 4.29 28.72 -14.91
C PRO A 316 2.88 28.21 -14.62
N TYR A 317 2.75 26.89 -14.43
CA TYR A 317 1.50 26.19 -14.23
C TYR A 317 1.29 25.75 -12.77
N LYS A 318 2.21 26.11 -11.87
CA LYS A 318 2.23 25.67 -10.46
C LYS A 318 2.38 24.16 -10.28
N GLY A 319 2.92 23.46 -11.28
CA GLY A 319 3.24 22.05 -11.20
C GLY A 319 4.50 21.80 -10.37
N ILE A 320 4.63 20.58 -9.86
CA ILE A 320 5.75 20.16 -9.00
C ILE A 320 6.55 19.03 -9.64
N VAL A 321 7.77 18.88 -9.17
CA VAL A 321 8.61 17.69 -9.41
C VAL A 321 8.76 16.94 -8.10
N MET A 322 8.40 15.67 -8.08
CA MET A 322 8.74 14.71 -7.05
C MET A 322 9.99 13.95 -7.52
N TRP A 323 11.14 14.22 -6.91
CA TRP A 323 12.41 13.64 -7.32
C TRP A 323 12.84 12.58 -6.33
N ARG A 324 12.87 11.30 -6.77
CA ARG A 324 13.20 10.20 -5.87
C ARG A 324 14.70 10.20 -5.52
N ALA A 325 14.98 10.21 -4.21
CA ALA A 325 16.31 9.98 -3.67
C ALA A 325 16.58 8.48 -3.54
N PHE A 326 16.59 7.79 -4.67
CA PHE A 326 16.86 6.36 -4.76
C PHE A 326 18.00 6.10 -5.73
N VAL A 327 19.12 5.69 -5.19
CA VAL A 327 20.38 5.59 -5.90
C VAL A 327 20.84 4.13 -5.94
N TYR A 328 21.18 3.67 -7.12
CA TYR A 328 21.83 2.37 -7.34
C TYR A 328 23.23 2.51 -7.98
N SER A 329 23.82 3.70 -7.91
CA SER A 329 25.20 3.89 -8.33
C SER A 329 26.09 3.74 -7.10
N PRO A 330 26.90 2.67 -6.97
CA PRO A 330 27.68 2.43 -5.76
C PRO A 330 28.85 3.42 -5.68
N SER A 331 28.62 4.52 -4.97
CA SER A 331 29.71 5.41 -4.53
C SER A 331 30.35 4.96 -3.21
N ASP A 332 29.69 4.04 -2.48
CA ASP A 332 30.14 3.47 -1.22
C ASP A 332 29.83 1.96 -1.19
N ALA A 333 30.64 1.22 -0.42
CA ALA A 333 30.46 -0.23 -0.25
C ALA A 333 29.21 -0.56 0.57
N ASP A 334 28.68 0.36 1.40
CA ASP A 334 27.45 0.18 2.14
C ASP A 334 26.27 0.87 1.43
N ARG A 335 25.37 0.05 0.93
CA ARG A 335 24.15 0.52 0.25
C ARG A 335 23.31 1.47 1.11
N ALA A 336 23.29 1.29 2.42
CA ALA A 336 22.52 2.13 3.33
C ALA A 336 22.99 3.60 3.36
N LYS A 337 24.24 3.87 2.95
CA LYS A 337 24.81 5.21 2.92
C LYS A 337 24.56 5.96 1.62
N GLN A 338 24.27 5.27 0.54
CA GLN A 338 24.34 5.81 -0.82
C GLN A 338 23.43 7.00 -1.05
N ALA A 339 22.14 6.89 -0.70
CA ALA A 339 21.20 7.99 -0.90
C ALA A 339 21.60 9.25 -0.10
N TYR A 340 22.09 9.07 1.12
CA TYR A 340 22.59 10.17 1.94
C TYR A 340 23.77 10.87 1.28
N LEU A 341 24.82 10.11 0.90
CA LEU A 341 26.05 10.65 0.32
C LEU A 341 25.80 11.41 -0.99
N GLU A 342 24.76 11.04 -1.75
CA GLU A 342 24.46 11.66 -3.03
C GLU A 342 23.54 12.88 -2.90
N PHE A 343 22.59 12.87 -1.96
CA PHE A 343 21.58 13.92 -1.87
C PHE A 343 21.86 14.98 -0.80
N GLU A 344 22.47 14.64 0.32
CA GLU A 344 22.79 15.61 1.38
C GLU A 344 23.62 16.78 0.85
N PRO A 345 24.70 16.60 0.02
CA PRO A 345 25.46 17.72 -0.52
C PRO A 345 24.69 18.66 -1.46
N LEU A 346 23.52 18.25 -1.90
CA LEU A 346 22.64 19.01 -2.78
C LEU A 346 21.57 19.80 -2.01
N ASP A 347 21.57 19.74 -0.67
CA ASP A 347 20.57 20.46 0.13
C ASP A 347 20.59 21.97 -0.17
N GLY A 348 19.41 22.54 -0.37
CA GLY A 348 19.24 23.95 -0.74
C GLY A 348 19.50 24.28 -2.22
N GLN A 349 19.90 23.30 -3.06
CA GLN A 349 20.15 23.55 -4.49
C GLN A 349 18.91 23.30 -5.37
N PHE A 350 17.88 22.68 -4.83
CA PHE A 350 16.63 22.39 -5.54
C PHE A 350 15.69 23.61 -5.57
N ARG A 351 14.91 23.74 -6.65
CA ARG A 351 13.83 24.75 -6.75
C ARG A 351 12.73 24.51 -5.71
N ASN A 352 12.01 25.54 -5.31
CA ASN A 352 10.94 25.45 -4.31
C ASN A 352 9.75 24.56 -4.73
N ASN A 353 9.58 24.26 -6.02
CA ASN A 353 8.59 23.34 -6.54
C ASN A 353 9.16 21.94 -6.85
N VAL A 354 10.37 21.64 -6.38
CA VAL A 354 10.89 20.29 -6.27
C VAL A 354 10.67 19.80 -4.85
N ILE A 355 10.19 18.57 -4.71
CA ILE A 355 10.09 17.87 -3.44
C ILE A 355 10.91 16.60 -3.59
N VAL A 356 11.95 16.44 -2.79
CA VAL A 356 12.76 15.21 -2.80
C VAL A 356 12.00 14.12 -2.09
N GLN A 357 11.72 13.03 -2.82
CA GLN A 357 10.96 11.88 -2.34
C GLN A 357 11.90 10.81 -1.82
N VAL A 358 11.83 10.56 -0.53
CA VAL A 358 12.75 9.70 0.22
C VAL A 358 11.96 8.51 0.77
N LYS A 359 12.46 7.29 0.54
CA LYS A 359 11.89 6.09 1.19
C LYS A 359 11.95 6.23 2.71
N ASN A 360 11.00 5.66 3.41
CA ASN A 360 10.97 5.71 4.88
C ASN A 360 12.25 5.15 5.51
N GLY A 361 12.83 4.08 4.95
CA GLY A 361 14.13 3.51 5.36
C GLY A 361 15.27 3.82 4.37
N PRO A 362 16.53 3.58 4.74
CA PRO A 362 17.68 3.94 3.91
C PRO A 362 17.96 2.98 2.75
N ILE A 363 17.37 1.78 2.74
CA ILE A 363 17.60 0.78 1.68
C ILE A 363 16.35 0.57 0.83
N ASP A 364 15.32 -0.13 1.32
CA ASP A 364 14.20 -0.53 0.46
C ASP A 364 13.04 -1.17 1.22
N PHE A 365 12.15 -0.46 1.83
CA PHE A 365 10.88 -0.95 2.41
C PHE A 365 10.94 -2.34 3.08
N GLN A 366 12.07 -2.68 3.70
CA GLN A 366 12.26 -3.95 4.39
C GLN A 366 11.23 -4.13 5.52
N PRO A 367 10.98 -5.32 6.04
CA PRO A 367 10.03 -5.53 7.13
C PRO A 367 10.23 -4.60 8.32
N ARG A 368 11.49 -4.28 8.66
CA ARG A 368 11.86 -3.18 9.55
C ARG A 368 13.18 -2.56 9.10
N GLU A 369 13.19 -1.26 8.92
CA GLU A 369 14.38 -0.43 8.71
C GLU A 369 14.38 0.71 9.72
N PRO A 370 15.56 1.19 10.17
CA PRO A 370 15.61 2.51 10.80
C PRO A 370 15.15 3.56 9.78
N TYR A 371 14.69 4.73 10.24
CA TYR A 371 14.31 5.78 9.29
C TYR A 371 15.52 6.27 8.47
N SER A 372 15.27 6.75 7.24
CA SER A 372 16.34 7.28 6.39
C SER A 372 16.96 8.55 7.00
N PRO A 373 18.29 8.59 7.19
CA PRO A 373 18.96 9.75 7.79
C PRO A 373 18.83 11.03 6.97
N LEU A 374 18.45 10.97 5.68
CA LEU A 374 18.17 12.15 4.87
C LEU A 374 17.10 13.06 5.47
N PHE A 375 16.11 12.52 6.18
CA PHE A 375 15.07 13.32 6.84
C PHE A 375 15.63 14.23 7.94
N GLY A 376 16.75 13.88 8.54
CA GLY A 376 17.45 14.71 9.52
C GLY A 376 18.50 15.64 8.91
N ALA A 377 18.96 15.38 7.70
CA ALA A 377 20.10 16.06 7.09
C ALA A 377 19.73 17.19 6.12
N MET A 378 18.69 17.00 5.30
CA MET A 378 18.27 18.00 4.32
C MET A 378 17.30 19.02 4.95
N GLN A 379 17.83 20.18 5.36
CA GLN A 379 17.08 21.20 6.10
C GLN A 379 16.50 22.32 5.23
N HIS A 380 17.00 22.47 3.99
CA HIS A 380 16.67 23.58 3.09
C HIS A 380 15.87 23.13 1.86
N THR A 381 15.76 21.83 1.65
CA THR A 381 15.04 21.24 0.53
C THR A 381 13.72 20.63 1.02
N PRO A 382 12.58 20.89 0.34
CA PRO A 382 11.33 20.22 0.68
C PRO A 382 11.45 18.70 0.53
N LEU A 383 11.09 17.94 1.58
CA LEU A 383 11.10 16.49 1.59
C LEU A 383 9.69 15.92 1.64
N MET A 384 9.52 14.74 1.10
CA MET A 384 8.36 13.89 1.31
C MET A 384 8.77 12.45 1.62
N ALA A 385 8.02 11.80 2.49
CA ALA A 385 8.21 10.39 2.77
C ALA A 385 7.51 9.54 1.69
N GLU A 386 8.24 8.53 1.18
CA GLU A 386 7.69 7.46 0.35
C GLU A 386 7.51 6.21 1.22
N PHE A 387 6.26 5.82 1.44
CA PHE A 387 5.90 4.56 2.06
C PHE A 387 5.54 3.53 0.99
N GLN A 388 5.66 2.25 1.29
CA GLN A 388 5.16 1.19 0.43
C GLN A 388 3.87 0.63 1.02
N VAL A 389 2.73 0.84 0.35
CA VAL A 389 1.43 0.26 0.72
C VAL A 389 1.35 -1.19 0.26
N THR A 390 2.01 -1.50 -0.84
CA THR A 390 2.22 -2.88 -1.28
C THR A 390 3.18 -3.61 -0.34
N GLN A 391 3.08 -4.92 -0.27
CA GLN A 391 3.80 -5.75 0.69
C GLN A 391 4.92 -6.54 0.01
N GLU A 392 5.81 -5.86 -0.74
CA GLU A 392 6.89 -6.49 -1.51
C GLU A 392 7.75 -7.43 -0.65
N TYR A 393 8.09 -7.00 0.56
CA TYR A 393 8.95 -7.73 1.48
C TYR A 393 8.18 -8.34 2.68
N LEU A 394 6.85 -8.34 2.62
CA LEU A 394 5.97 -8.70 3.74
C LEU A 394 4.96 -9.79 3.34
N GLY A 395 5.41 -10.74 2.49
CA GLY A 395 4.60 -11.88 2.06
C GLY A 395 3.56 -11.55 0.99
N HIS A 396 3.76 -10.44 0.27
CA HIS A 396 2.88 -9.99 -0.81
C HIS A 396 1.43 -9.87 -0.33
N SER A 397 0.44 -10.12 -1.19
CA SER A 397 -0.96 -10.20 -0.77
C SER A 397 -1.37 -11.58 -0.21
N ASN A 398 -0.42 -12.46 0.15
CA ASN A 398 -0.72 -13.75 0.77
C ASN A 398 -0.64 -13.71 2.29
N HIS A 399 0.15 -12.82 2.87
CA HIS A 399 0.31 -12.70 4.30
C HIS A 399 -0.45 -11.49 4.85
N LEU A 400 -1.04 -11.65 6.01
CA LEU A 400 -1.60 -10.53 6.78
C LEU A 400 -0.45 -9.72 7.35
N ALA A 401 -0.34 -8.45 6.93
CA ALA A 401 0.54 -7.46 7.50
C ALA A 401 -0.15 -6.08 7.48
N TYR A 402 -0.58 -5.61 8.63
CA TYR A 402 -1.14 -4.27 8.79
C TYR A 402 -0.02 -3.27 9.03
N LEU A 403 0.17 -2.33 8.11
CA LEU A 403 1.39 -1.52 8.03
C LEU A 403 1.35 -0.22 8.85
N ALA A 404 0.18 0.18 9.35
CA ALA A 404 0.08 1.41 10.14
C ALA A 404 1.01 1.45 11.36
N PRO A 405 1.24 0.36 12.12
CA PRO A 405 2.23 0.34 13.20
C PRO A 405 3.64 0.71 12.69
N MET A 406 4.10 0.13 11.59
CA MET A 406 5.41 0.43 10.98
C MET A 406 5.52 1.91 10.57
N TRP A 407 4.48 2.49 9.97
CA TRP A 407 4.48 3.91 9.61
C TRP A 407 4.44 4.83 10.82
N LYS A 408 3.83 4.38 11.93
CA LYS A 408 3.85 5.12 13.19
C LYS A 408 5.24 5.13 13.83
N GLU A 409 6.00 4.02 13.76
CA GLU A 409 7.41 3.99 14.19
C GLU A 409 8.23 5.06 13.45
N PHE A 410 8.04 5.20 12.13
CA PHE A 410 8.72 6.26 11.37
C PHE A 410 8.41 7.66 11.92
N PHE A 411 7.16 7.96 12.26
CA PHE A 411 6.75 9.25 12.80
C PHE A 411 7.21 9.51 14.26
N GLU A 412 7.75 8.53 14.94
CA GLU A 412 8.43 8.73 16.23
C GLU A 412 9.79 9.43 16.07
N PHE A 413 10.42 9.22 14.92
CA PHE A 413 11.74 9.80 14.60
C PHE A 413 11.63 11.03 13.69
N VAL A 414 10.69 11.03 12.73
CA VAL A 414 10.50 12.09 11.75
C VAL A 414 9.26 12.89 12.12
N ALA A 415 9.44 14.13 12.55
CA ALA A 415 8.31 14.99 12.88
C ALA A 415 7.42 15.23 11.65
N PRO A 416 6.11 14.98 11.72
CA PRO A 416 5.22 15.18 10.57
C PRO A 416 5.33 16.57 9.94
N ALA A 417 5.52 17.61 10.76
CA ALA A 417 5.63 19.00 10.31
C ALA A 417 6.91 19.29 9.50
N SER A 418 7.93 18.44 9.55
CA SER A 418 9.16 18.59 8.75
C SER A 418 8.95 18.13 7.29
N LEU A 419 7.90 17.40 7.00
CA LEU A 419 7.61 16.90 5.66
C LEU A 419 6.65 17.83 4.91
N LYS A 420 6.88 17.97 3.62
CA LYS A 420 6.02 18.75 2.71
C LYS A 420 4.83 17.95 2.19
N ALA A 421 5.02 16.64 2.05
CA ALA A 421 4.06 15.72 1.47
C ALA A 421 4.33 14.29 1.91
N VAL A 422 3.44 13.37 1.57
CA VAL A 422 3.63 11.93 1.69
C VAL A 422 3.15 11.22 0.42
N ALA A 423 3.86 10.16 0.05
CA ALA A 423 3.51 9.28 -1.06
C ALA A 423 3.43 7.82 -0.58
N GLY A 424 2.53 7.05 -1.18
CA GLY A 424 2.39 5.62 -0.95
C GLY A 424 2.48 4.84 -2.25
N VAL A 425 3.35 3.83 -2.33
CA VAL A 425 3.38 2.89 -3.46
C VAL A 425 2.16 1.99 -3.38
N ALA A 426 1.27 2.07 -4.37
CA ALA A 426 -0.04 1.44 -4.34
C ALA A 426 0.00 -0.07 -4.58
N ASN A 427 -0.86 -0.81 -3.90
CA ASN A 427 -1.21 -2.19 -4.23
C ASN A 427 -2.71 -2.24 -4.59
N ILE A 428 -3.05 -1.75 -5.77
CA ILE A 428 -4.42 -1.60 -6.25
C ILE A 428 -4.47 -2.09 -7.70
N GLY A 429 -5.34 -3.05 -7.97
CA GLY A 429 -5.45 -3.65 -9.30
C GLY A 429 -6.83 -4.19 -9.61
N THR A 430 -6.89 -5.13 -10.54
CA THR A 430 -8.15 -5.67 -11.09
C THR A 430 -8.82 -6.75 -10.25
N ASP A 431 -8.19 -7.24 -9.19
CA ASP A 431 -8.82 -8.21 -8.27
C ASP A 431 -10.15 -7.66 -7.72
N ALA A 432 -11.11 -8.54 -7.45
CA ALA A 432 -12.42 -8.15 -6.93
C ALA A 432 -12.30 -7.27 -5.68
N ASN A 433 -11.46 -7.68 -4.73
CA ASN A 433 -11.19 -6.94 -3.51
C ASN A 433 -10.16 -5.79 -3.65
N TRP A 434 -9.73 -5.43 -4.86
CA TRP A 434 -8.80 -4.36 -5.22
C TRP A 434 -7.34 -4.56 -4.79
N CYS A 435 -7.06 -5.32 -3.74
CA CYS A 435 -5.76 -5.38 -3.09
C CYS A 435 -5.21 -6.81 -2.96
N GLY A 436 -5.85 -7.79 -3.57
CA GLY A 436 -5.46 -9.21 -3.52
C GLY A 436 -5.78 -9.89 -2.19
N HIS A 437 -5.64 -9.23 -1.07
CA HIS A 437 -5.99 -9.69 0.27
C HIS A 437 -6.95 -8.70 0.92
N THR A 438 -8.01 -9.18 1.57
CA THR A 438 -9.00 -8.32 2.21
C THR A 438 -8.34 -7.33 3.19
N PHE A 439 -7.41 -7.77 4.03
CA PHE A 439 -6.71 -6.88 4.96
C PHE A 439 -5.67 -5.95 4.31
N ALA A 440 -5.28 -6.18 3.06
CA ALA A 440 -4.43 -5.24 2.34
C ALA A 440 -5.19 -3.94 1.99
N GLN A 441 -6.53 -3.99 1.91
CA GLN A 441 -7.36 -2.78 1.86
C GLN A 441 -7.16 -1.88 3.08
N ALA A 442 -6.94 -2.47 4.27
CA ALA A 442 -6.67 -1.71 5.48
C ALA A 442 -5.39 -0.88 5.38
N ASN A 443 -4.40 -1.33 4.60
CA ASN A 443 -3.16 -0.59 4.38
C ASN A 443 -3.41 0.65 3.50
N TRP A 444 -4.21 0.52 2.44
CA TRP A 444 -4.64 1.66 1.64
C TRP A 444 -5.43 2.68 2.48
N TYR A 445 -6.42 2.19 3.24
CA TYR A 445 -7.20 3.02 4.16
C TYR A 445 -6.31 3.74 5.17
N ALA A 446 -5.42 3.01 5.83
CA ALA A 446 -4.52 3.54 6.86
C ALA A 446 -3.55 4.58 6.31
N PHE A 447 -3.02 4.37 5.09
CA PHE A 447 -2.16 5.36 4.44
C PHE A 447 -2.90 6.70 4.28
N GLY A 448 -4.12 6.70 3.74
CA GLY A 448 -4.91 7.93 3.59
C GLY A 448 -5.21 8.60 4.93
N ARG A 449 -5.59 7.82 5.95
CA ARG A 449 -5.88 8.36 7.29
C ARG A 449 -4.65 8.98 7.96
N LEU A 450 -3.49 8.34 7.88
CA LEU A 450 -2.22 8.87 8.40
C LEU A 450 -1.70 10.05 7.58
N ALA A 451 -1.89 10.03 6.26
CA ALA A 451 -1.55 11.16 5.41
C ALA A 451 -2.40 12.40 5.72
N TRP A 452 -3.64 12.20 6.13
CA TRP A 452 -4.51 13.28 6.62
C TRP A 452 -4.12 13.74 8.03
N GLN A 453 -3.96 12.79 8.96
CA GLN A 453 -3.71 13.05 10.38
C GLN A 453 -2.71 12.05 10.98
N PRO A 454 -1.39 12.34 10.91
CA PRO A 454 -0.35 11.44 11.42
C PRO A 454 -0.43 11.12 12.92
N SER A 455 -1.15 11.95 13.70
CA SER A 455 -1.35 11.73 15.14
C SER A 455 -2.34 10.61 15.46
N LEU A 456 -3.13 10.14 14.50
CA LEU A 456 -4.04 9.01 14.72
C LEU A 456 -3.26 7.76 15.14
N SER A 457 -3.80 7.02 16.10
CA SER A 457 -3.23 5.73 16.48
C SER A 457 -3.57 4.64 15.45
N SER A 458 -2.65 3.71 15.25
CA SER A 458 -2.87 2.54 14.39
C SER A 458 -4.13 1.76 14.81
N GLY A 459 -4.39 1.70 16.13
CA GLY A 459 -5.56 1.04 16.68
C GLY A 459 -6.90 1.73 16.38
N ASN A 460 -6.94 3.06 16.36
CA ASN A 460 -8.14 3.79 15.98
C ASN A 460 -8.44 3.62 14.48
N ILE A 461 -7.41 3.67 13.64
CA ILE A 461 -7.56 3.46 12.20
C ILE A 461 -8.04 2.03 11.90
N ALA A 462 -7.48 1.02 12.59
CA ALA A 462 -7.94 -0.37 12.46
C ALA A 462 -9.42 -0.52 12.86
N ASP A 463 -9.83 0.11 13.95
CA ASP A 463 -11.22 0.09 14.42
C ASP A 463 -12.20 0.77 13.45
N GLU A 464 -11.80 1.92 12.87
CA GLU A 464 -12.56 2.60 11.82
C GLU A 464 -12.74 1.69 10.60
N TRP A 465 -11.65 1.07 10.11
CA TRP A 465 -11.69 0.22 8.93
C TRP A 465 -12.51 -1.05 9.16
N LEU A 466 -12.33 -1.72 10.31
CA LEU A 466 -13.09 -2.93 10.66
C LEU A 466 -14.60 -2.67 10.66
N LYS A 467 -15.04 -1.58 11.32
CA LYS A 467 -16.46 -1.23 11.41
C LYS A 467 -17.08 -0.89 10.06
N GLN A 468 -16.37 -0.13 9.23
CA GLN A 468 -16.86 0.24 7.90
C GLN A 468 -16.85 -0.94 6.93
N THR A 469 -15.87 -1.86 7.05
CA THR A 469 -15.70 -2.98 6.12
C THR A 469 -16.57 -4.17 6.46
N PHE A 470 -16.70 -4.51 7.73
CA PHE A 470 -17.45 -5.69 8.19
C PHE A 470 -18.74 -5.33 8.95
N GLY A 471 -19.00 -4.06 9.19
CA GLY A 471 -20.12 -3.60 9.99
C GLY A 471 -19.87 -3.70 11.50
N SER A 472 -20.91 -3.42 12.29
CA SER A 472 -20.80 -3.50 13.75
C SER A 472 -20.78 -4.95 14.21
N GLN A 473 -19.64 -5.37 14.71
CA GLN A 473 -19.41 -6.69 15.30
C GLN A 473 -19.59 -6.65 16.82
N PRO A 474 -19.83 -7.80 17.48
CA PRO A 474 -19.70 -7.87 18.93
C PRO A 474 -18.34 -7.32 19.40
N SER A 475 -18.31 -6.64 20.52
CA SER A 475 -17.13 -5.92 21.00
C SER A 475 -15.91 -6.80 21.21
N ASP A 476 -16.11 -8.04 21.63
CA ASP A 476 -15.06 -9.05 21.81
C ASP A 476 -14.48 -9.54 20.47
N ILE A 477 -15.32 -9.76 19.46
CA ILE A 477 -14.89 -10.12 18.09
C ILE A 477 -14.10 -8.96 17.49
N ASN A 478 -14.62 -7.74 17.53
CA ASN A 478 -13.93 -6.56 17.04
C ASN A 478 -12.57 -6.38 17.73
N ALA A 479 -12.49 -6.57 19.04
CA ALA A 479 -11.23 -6.49 19.80
C ALA A 479 -10.22 -7.56 19.36
N GLN A 480 -10.66 -8.80 19.07
CA GLN A 480 -9.79 -9.88 18.57
C GLN A 480 -9.25 -9.56 17.16
N LEU A 481 -10.10 -9.09 16.25
CA LEU A 481 -9.71 -8.71 14.90
C LEU A 481 -8.75 -7.51 14.91
N LYS A 482 -9.03 -6.50 15.72
CA LYS A 482 -8.15 -5.34 15.92
C LYS A 482 -6.79 -5.76 16.46
N LYS A 483 -6.76 -6.63 17.46
CA LYS A 483 -5.50 -7.16 18.00
C LYS A 483 -4.72 -7.95 16.96
N MET A 484 -5.39 -8.79 16.16
CA MET A 484 -4.78 -9.52 15.06
C MET A 484 -4.10 -8.57 14.06
N MET A 485 -4.79 -7.48 13.68
CA MET A 485 -4.20 -6.46 12.78
C MET A 485 -2.96 -5.82 13.41
N LEU A 486 -3.07 -5.33 14.64
CA LEU A 486 -1.97 -4.61 15.31
C LEU A 486 -0.74 -5.47 15.55
N ASP A 487 -0.92 -6.76 15.84
CA ASP A 487 0.18 -7.70 16.06
C ASP A 487 0.81 -8.20 14.75
N SER A 488 0.16 -8.01 13.58
CA SER A 488 0.50 -8.71 12.35
C SER A 488 1.82 -8.27 11.72
N HIS A 489 2.15 -6.98 11.76
CA HIS A 489 3.44 -6.50 11.27
C HIS A 489 4.61 -7.07 12.09
N GLU A 490 4.53 -6.99 13.41
CA GLU A 490 5.57 -7.54 14.30
C GLU A 490 5.71 -9.06 14.13
N ALA A 491 4.59 -9.77 13.91
CA ALA A 491 4.64 -11.20 13.62
C ALA A 491 5.44 -11.49 12.34
N VAL A 492 5.21 -10.70 11.27
CA VAL A 492 5.97 -10.82 10.01
C VAL A 492 7.46 -10.54 10.23
N VAL A 493 7.81 -9.48 10.95
CA VAL A 493 9.20 -9.18 11.29
C VAL A 493 9.83 -10.37 12.03
N ASN A 494 9.13 -10.91 13.03
CA ASN A 494 9.65 -11.99 13.85
C ASN A 494 9.89 -13.28 13.06
N TYR A 495 8.98 -13.72 12.18
CA TYR A 495 9.23 -14.97 11.44
C TYR A 495 10.05 -14.78 10.16
N MET A 496 10.24 -13.55 9.67
CA MET A 496 11.08 -13.30 8.49
C MET A 496 12.48 -12.82 8.87
N MET A 497 12.58 -11.65 9.48
CA MET A 497 13.84 -10.91 9.67
C MET A 497 13.86 -10.19 11.02
N PRO A 498 13.92 -10.92 12.13
CA PRO A 498 13.99 -10.32 13.46
C PRO A 498 15.32 -9.61 13.72
N LEU A 499 15.34 -8.76 14.73
CA LEU A 499 16.53 -8.11 15.30
C LEU A 499 17.34 -7.24 14.33
N GLY A 500 16.70 -6.72 13.28
CA GLY A 500 17.38 -5.91 12.28
C GLY A 500 17.98 -6.70 11.12
N LEU A 501 17.76 -8.00 11.04
CA LEU A 501 18.02 -8.75 9.81
C LEU A 501 17.18 -8.19 8.67
N HIS A 502 17.74 -8.19 7.47
CA HIS A 502 17.08 -7.66 6.28
C HIS A 502 17.62 -8.31 5.01
N HIS A 503 16.81 -8.24 3.94
CA HIS A 503 17.15 -8.64 2.57
C HIS A 503 17.56 -10.12 2.42
N ILE A 504 16.97 -11.03 3.18
CA ILE A 504 17.26 -12.49 3.13
C ILE A 504 16.18 -13.27 2.38
N PHE A 505 15.69 -12.69 1.30
CA PHE A 505 14.61 -13.22 0.45
C PHE A 505 15.14 -14.09 -0.68
N ALA A 506 14.22 -14.84 -1.29
CA ALA A 506 14.42 -15.46 -2.59
C ALA A 506 14.70 -14.42 -3.69
N TRP A 507 15.60 -14.76 -4.58
CA TRP A 507 16.01 -13.90 -5.69
C TRP A 507 14.83 -13.44 -6.55
N GLY A 508 14.86 -12.17 -6.89
CA GLY A 508 13.99 -11.54 -7.87
C GLY A 508 12.58 -11.27 -7.38
N HIS A 509 11.81 -12.28 -7.01
CA HIS A 509 10.41 -12.10 -6.63
C HIS A 509 10.19 -11.77 -5.15
N HIS A 510 11.19 -11.85 -4.30
CA HIS A 510 11.17 -11.51 -2.86
C HIS A 510 10.12 -12.27 -2.02
N TYR A 511 9.68 -13.44 -2.46
CA TYR A 511 8.77 -14.28 -1.70
C TYR A 511 9.47 -15.52 -1.15
N GLY A 512 9.46 -15.68 0.15
CA GLY A 512 10.10 -16.79 0.85
C GLY A 512 11.58 -16.55 1.19
N PRO A 513 12.14 -17.38 2.09
CA PRO A 513 13.52 -17.26 2.56
C PRO A 513 14.51 -17.90 1.59
N GLU A 514 15.61 -17.22 1.32
CA GLU A 514 16.81 -17.77 0.69
C GLU A 514 18.08 -17.15 1.29
N PRO A 515 18.37 -17.31 2.60
CA PRO A 515 19.57 -16.72 3.20
C PRO A 515 20.89 -17.20 2.56
N TRP A 516 20.85 -18.33 1.85
CA TRP A 516 21.96 -18.90 1.07
C TRP A 516 22.04 -18.41 -0.37
N CYS A 517 21.15 -17.53 -0.82
CA CYS A 517 21.08 -17.13 -2.22
C CYS A 517 22.40 -16.53 -2.69
N ASP A 518 22.95 -17.08 -3.76
CA ASP A 518 24.12 -16.57 -4.47
C ASP A 518 23.91 -16.74 -5.98
N VAL A 519 23.84 -15.62 -6.69
CA VAL A 519 23.61 -15.58 -8.13
C VAL A 519 24.88 -15.11 -8.83
N PRO A 520 25.56 -15.96 -9.62
CA PRO A 520 26.79 -15.60 -10.30
C PRO A 520 26.63 -14.36 -11.18
N GLY A 521 27.48 -13.37 -10.98
CA GLY A 521 27.48 -12.11 -11.74
C GLY A 521 26.47 -11.07 -11.27
N ALA A 522 25.62 -11.36 -10.29
CA ALA A 522 24.78 -10.36 -9.66
C ALA A 522 25.60 -9.41 -8.79
N ARG A 523 25.08 -8.21 -8.54
CA ARG A 523 25.71 -7.25 -7.63
C ARG A 523 25.74 -7.82 -6.22
N PRO A 524 26.84 -7.64 -5.46
CA PRO A 524 26.92 -8.14 -4.08
C PRO A 524 25.79 -7.63 -3.18
N ASP A 525 25.39 -6.36 -3.32
CA ASP A 525 24.32 -5.73 -2.53
C ASP A 525 22.88 -6.14 -2.93
N TRP A 526 22.76 -7.13 -3.81
CA TRP A 526 21.51 -7.85 -4.08
C TRP A 526 21.45 -9.22 -3.41
N MET A 527 22.60 -9.68 -2.84
CA MET A 527 22.70 -11.01 -2.22
C MET A 527 22.45 -10.95 -0.71
N PRO A 528 21.72 -11.91 -0.14
CA PRO A 528 21.49 -12.00 1.30
C PRO A 528 22.77 -12.02 2.14
N SER A 529 23.81 -12.70 1.68
CA SER A 529 25.10 -12.81 2.37
C SER A 529 25.80 -11.44 2.58
N TYR A 530 25.54 -10.49 1.69
CA TYR A 530 26.03 -9.11 1.84
C TYR A 530 25.41 -8.43 3.08
N TYR A 531 24.18 -8.74 3.42
CA TYR A 531 23.47 -8.13 4.53
C TYR A 531 23.67 -8.87 5.85
N HIS A 532 23.44 -10.21 5.88
CA HIS A 532 23.54 -10.94 7.13
C HIS A 532 24.97 -11.22 7.57
N LYS A 533 25.95 -11.30 6.65
CA LYS A 533 27.38 -11.52 6.90
C LYS A 533 27.65 -12.60 7.95
N ALA A 534 26.80 -13.62 8.05
CA ALA A 534 26.94 -14.69 9.04
C ALA A 534 28.25 -15.44 8.87
N ASP A 535 29.00 -15.59 9.96
CA ASP A 535 30.23 -16.36 10.06
C ASP A 535 30.33 -17.06 11.45
N LYS A 536 31.45 -17.71 11.73
CA LYS A 536 31.65 -18.40 13.01
C LYS A 536 31.67 -17.44 14.22
N GLN A 537 31.90 -16.15 14.00
CA GLN A 537 32.00 -15.15 15.06
C GLN A 537 30.66 -14.52 15.39
N GLY A 538 29.81 -14.30 14.36
CA GLY A 538 28.56 -13.59 14.55
C GLY A 538 27.71 -13.45 13.29
N ILE A 539 26.76 -12.52 13.33
CA ILE A 539 25.82 -12.22 12.27
C ILE A 539 25.48 -10.71 12.30
N GLY A 540 25.07 -10.17 11.15
CA GLY A 540 24.67 -8.76 10.99
C GLY A 540 25.73 -7.92 10.30
N PHE A 541 25.36 -6.70 9.91
CA PHE A 541 26.21 -5.77 9.18
C PHE A 541 26.79 -4.72 10.14
N ASP A 542 28.12 -4.65 10.25
CA ASP A 542 28.77 -3.59 11.05
C ASP A 542 28.69 -2.24 10.31
N ARG A 543 27.77 -1.40 10.75
CA ARG A 543 27.53 -0.03 10.31
C ARG A 543 27.93 1.01 11.36
N SER A 544 28.53 0.56 12.47
CA SER A 544 29.10 1.43 13.50
C SER A 544 30.39 2.10 13.01
N HIS A 545 31.02 2.92 13.87
CA HIS A 545 32.32 3.54 13.59
C HIS A 545 33.46 2.55 13.31
N THR A 546 33.30 1.27 13.72
CA THR A 546 34.27 0.21 13.43
C THR A 546 34.06 -0.45 12.06
N GLY A 547 32.89 -0.25 11.46
CA GLY A 547 32.52 -0.79 10.17
C GLY A 547 32.39 0.28 9.08
N SER A 548 31.20 0.37 8.45
CA SER A 548 30.95 1.34 7.37
C SER A 548 30.75 2.77 7.87
N ASN A 549 30.58 2.97 9.16
CA ASN A 549 30.29 4.26 9.80
C ASN A 549 28.97 4.92 9.30
N ALA A 550 27.97 4.14 8.96
CA ALA A 550 26.67 4.67 8.55
C ALA A 550 25.91 5.33 9.72
N THR A 551 26.22 4.95 10.96
CA THR A 551 25.66 5.58 12.17
C THR A 551 25.96 7.07 12.25
N ALA A 552 27.11 7.53 11.69
CA ALA A 552 27.48 8.95 11.62
C ALA A 552 26.54 9.81 10.74
N GLN A 553 25.67 9.21 9.94
CA GLN A 553 24.68 9.93 9.13
C GLN A 553 23.44 10.37 9.95
N TYR A 554 23.27 9.83 11.16
CA TYR A 554 22.18 10.16 12.05
C TYR A 554 22.53 11.34 12.98
N PRO A 555 21.52 12.06 13.52
CA PRO A 555 21.74 13.07 14.54
C PRO A 555 22.51 12.50 15.74
N ASP A 556 23.34 13.33 16.39
CA ASP A 556 24.28 12.93 17.46
C ASP A 556 23.69 12.00 18.53
N SER A 557 22.44 12.22 18.93
CA SER A 557 21.77 11.40 19.95
C SER A 557 21.51 9.97 19.45
N LEU A 558 21.05 9.82 18.22
CA LEU A 558 20.79 8.52 17.59
C LEU A 558 22.09 7.87 17.11
N CYS A 559 23.04 8.67 16.62
CA CYS A 559 24.36 8.15 16.30
C CYS A 559 24.97 7.45 17.53
N ARG A 560 25.00 8.08 18.70
CA ARG A 560 25.49 7.45 19.93
C ARG A 560 24.68 6.22 20.36
N LEU A 561 23.37 6.24 20.16
CA LEU A 561 22.48 5.13 20.49
C LEU A 561 22.77 3.90 19.62
N TYR A 562 22.92 4.09 18.32
CA TYR A 562 23.10 3.02 17.34
C TYR A 562 24.55 2.54 17.22
N ASP A 563 25.54 3.38 17.53
CA ASP A 563 26.95 3.10 17.32
C ASP A 563 27.58 2.17 18.36
N ASP A 564 27.03 2.13 19.58
CA ASP A 564 27.46 1.22 20.64
C ASP A 564 26.53 0.03 20.71
N ILE A 565 27.06 -1.18 20.48
CA ILE A 565 26.32 -2.44 20.52
C ILE A 565 25.54 -2.67 21.83
N ARG A 566 25.98 -2.05 22.94
CA ARG A 566 25.34 -2.17 24.26
C ARG A 566 24.12 -1.30 24.42
N THR A 567 24.01 -0.23 23.64
CA THR A 567 22.92 0.73 23.69
C THR A 567 22.00 0.64 22.48
N CYS A 568 22.46 -0.01 21.41
CA CYS A 568 21.65 -0.24 20.21
C CYS A 568 20.39 -1.03 20.58
N PRO A 569 19.18 -0.56 20.22
CA PRO A 569 17.96 -1.31 20.44
C PRO A 569 18.00 -2.69 19.77
N ASP A 570 17.49 -3.72 20.43
CA ASP A 570 17.53 -5.10 19.93
C ASP A 570 16.92 -5.22 18.52
N GLU A 571 15.85 -4.46 18.21
CA GLU A 571 15.16 -4.47 16.93
C GLU A 571 16.00 -3.95 15.75
N TYR A 572 17.10 -3.22 16.02
CA TYR A 572 18.04 -2.71 15.02
C TYR A 572 19.45 -3.27 15.18
N LEU A 573 19.69 -4.21 16.11
CA LEU A 573 21.01 -4.72 16.44
C LEU A 573 21.76 -5.21 15.20
N LEU A 574 21.18 -6.13 14.45
CA LEU A 574 21.82 -6.75 13.29
C LEU A 574 21.82 -5.86 12.03
N TRP A 575 21.07 -4.76 12.07
CA TRP A 575 21.17 -3.71 11.08
C TRP A 575 22.47 -2.91 11.25
N PHE A 576 22.84 -2.55 12.48
CA PHE A 576 23.97 -1.69 12.77
C PHE A 576 25.24 -2.42 13.19
N HIS A 577 25.16 -3.67 13.64
CA HIS A 577 26.30 -4.41 14.19
C HIS A 577 26.41 -5.83 13.62
N HIS A 578 27.66 -6.23 13.38
CA HIS A 578 28.01 -7.64 13.28
C HIS A 578 28.20 -8.17 14.71
N ALA A 579 27.14 -8.74 15.26
CA ALA A 579 27.06 -9.10 16.67
C ALA A 579 27.50 -10.56 16.89
N PRO A 580 28.35 -10.83 17.92
CA PRO A 580 28.72 -12.19 18.27
C PRO A 580 27.51 -13.06 18.65
N TRP A 581 27.53 -14.35 18.29
CA TRP A 581 26.45 -15.29 18.63
C TRP A 581 26.15 -15.37 20.13
N GLN A 582 27.15 -15.11 20.99
CA GLN A 582 27.07 -15.09 22.46
C GLN A 582 26.72 -13.71 23.03
N HIS A 583 26.49 -12.69 22.19
CA HIS A 583 26.10 -11.37 22.66
C HIS A 583 24.87 -11.47 23.56
N THR A 584 24.92 -10.81 24.72
CA THR A 584 23.79 -10.79 25.67
C THR A 584 22.79 -9.73 25.26
N MET A 585 21.60 -10.17 24.90
CA MET A 585 20.46 -9.32 24.52
C MET A 585 19.82 -8.67 25.76
N GLN A 586 18.95 -7.66 25.56
CA GLN A 586 18.21 -7.03 26.66
C GLN A 586 17.34 -8.03 27.45
N SER A 587 16.91 -9.09 26.81
CA SER A 587 16.18 -10.20 27.46
C SER A 587 17.04 -11.04 28.41
N GLY A 588 18.37 -10.87 28.41
CA GLY A 588 19.34 -11.70 29.13
C GLY A 588 19.72 -12.99 28.41
N ARG A 589 19.14 -13.27 27.21
CA ARG A 589 19.50 -14.42 26.38
C ARG A 589 20.75 -14.12 25.54
N THR A 590 21.37 -15.16 24.99
CA THR A 590 22.33 -14.97 23.90
C THR A 590 21.62 -14.52 22.62
N LEU A 591 22.34 -13.88 21.71
CA LEU A 591 21.80 -13.51 20.39
C LEU A 591 21.22 -14.71 19.65
N TRP A 592 21.91 -15.86 19.68
CA TRP A 592 21.40 -17.08 19.05
C TRP A 592 20.07 -17.53 19.66
N ASP A 593 19.99 -17.58 20.98
CA ASP A 593 18.76 -17.97 21.65
C ASP A 593 17.63 -16.98 21.34
N GLU A 594 17.91 -15.67 21.38
CA GLU A 594 16.92 -14.64 21.07
C GLU A 594 16.41 -14.78 19.63
N LEU A 595 17.28 -15.03 18.64
CA LEU A 595 16.87 -15.31 17.26
C LEU A 595 15.91 -16.52 17.21
N CYS A 596 16.25 -17.62 17.88
CA CYS A 596 15.39 -18.79 17.94
C CYS A 596 14.01 -18.47 18.53
N TYR A 597 13.97 -17.74 19.64
CA TYR A 597 12.71 -17.32 20.28
C TYR A 597 11.89 -16.38 19.40
N ARG A 598 12.52 -15.43 18.70
CA ARG A 598 11.82 -14.50 17.81
C ARG A 598 11.17 -15.23 16.64
N TYR A 599 11.90 -16.10 15.95
CA TYR A 599 11.36 -16.90 14.87
C TYR A 599 10.20 -17.78 15.33
N ASP A 600 10.33 -18.48 16.45
CA ASP A 600 9.27 -19.31 17.00
C ASP A 600 8.05 -18.47 17.42
N HIS A 601 8.28 -17.34 18.08
CA HIS A 601 7.21 -16.42 18.48
C HIS A 601 6.39 -15.95 17.28
N GLY A 602 7.04 -15.57 16.17
CA GLY A 602 6.34 -15.18 14.94
C GLY A 602 5.45 -16.29 14.40
N VAL A 603 5.92 -17.53 14.39
CA VAL A 603 5.10 -18.70 14.01
C VAL A 603 3.89 -18.86 14.91
N GLN A 604 4.07 -18.77 16.23
CA GLN A 604 2.96 -18.91 17.18
C GLN A 604 1.94 -17.77 17.07
N GLN A 605 2.40 -16.56 16.81
CA GLN A 605 1.51 -15.41 16.55
C GLN A 605 0.61 -15.67 15.35
N VAL A 606 1.16 -16.10 14.21
CA VAL A 606 0.36 -16.39 13.00
C VAL A 606 -0.64 -17.53 13.24
N ARG A 607 -0.25 -18.58 13.95
CA ARG A 607 -1.18 -19.65 14.37
C ARG A 607 -2.30 -19.12 15.27
N SER A 608 -2.02 -18.11 16.10
CA SER A 608 -3.04 -17.44 16.90
C SER A 608 -4.01 -16.63 16.05
N PHE A 609 -3.55 -16.04 14.92
CA PHE A 609 -4.40 -15.29 14.01
C PHE A 609 -5.47 -16.15 13.37
N GLN A 610 -5.13 -17.39 12.98
CA GLN A 610 -6.13 -18.34 12.48
C GLN A 610 -7.25 -18.56 13.50
N LYS A 611 -6.88 -18.80 14.78
CA LYS A 611 -7.87 -19.01 15.85
C LYS A 611 -8.74 -17.78 16.09
N LYS A 612 -8.17 -16.58 16.03
CA LYS A 612 -8.91 -15.32 16.18
C LYS A 612 -9.86 -15.09 15.00
N TRP A 613 -9.42 -15.43 13.79
CA TRP A 613 -10.24 -15.29 12.59
C TRP A 613 -11.41 -16.29 12.62
N ASP A 614 -11.19 -17.53 13.03
CA ASP A 614 -12.24 -18.55 13.14
C ASP A 614 -13.40 -18.11 14.07
N LEU A 615 -13.12 -17.31 15.11
CA LEU A 615 -14.17 -16.75 15.97
C LEU A 615 -15.10 -15.77 15.24
N ALA A 616 -14.66 -15.22 14.14
CA ALA A 616 -15.43 -14.25 13.35
C ALA A 616 -16.31 -14.89 12.26
N GLU A 617 -16.30 -16.22 12.09
CA GLU A 617 -17.00 -16.93 10.99
C GLU A 617 -18.48 -16.52 10.83
N ASN A 618 -19.21 -16.39 11.93
CA ASN A 618 -20.62 -16.06 11.90
C ASN A 618 -20.92 -14.56 11.71
N TYR A 619 -19.90 -13.74 11.62
CA TYR A 619 -19.99 -12.27 11.57
C TYR A 619 -19.43 -11.67 10.28
N ILE A 620 -18.77 -12.49 9.46
CA ILE A 620 -18.14 -12.07 8.21
C ILE A 620 -18.82 -12.81 7.04
N ASP A 621 -18.93 -12.17 5.88
CA ASP A 621 -19.42 -12.84 4.68
C ASP A 621 -18.59 -14.07 4.38
N THR A 622 -19.27 -15.13 3.96
CA THR A 622 -18.66 -16.44 3.74
C THR A 622 -17.48 -16.40 2.75
N GLU A 623 -17.58 -15.58 1.71
CA GLU A 623 -16.55 -15.50 0.67
C GLU A 623 -15.27 -14.85 1.22
N ARG A 624 -15.36 -13.66 1.81
CA ARG A 624 -14.23 -12.98 2.45
C ARG A 624 -13.67 -13.78 3.62
N PHE A 625 -14.54 -14.43 4.41
CA PHE A 625 -14.08 -15.28 5.52
C PHE A 625 -13.18 -16.42 5.01
N LYS A 626 -13.62 -17.15 3.97
CA LYS A 626 -12.87 -18.29 3.41
C LYS A 626 -11.57 -17.85 2.73
N ASP A 627 -11.57 -16.72 2.02
CA ASP A 627 -10.36 -16.21 1.40
C ASP A 627 -9.29 -15.90 2.46
N VAL A 628 -9.64 -15.11 3.48
CA VAL A 628 -8.72 -14.77 4.57
C VAL A 628 -8.27 -16.02 5.34
N GLN A 629 -9.18 -16.95 5.64
CA GLN A 629 -8.83 -18.21 6.32
C GLN A 629 -7.80 -19.01 5.51
N SER A 630 -7.98 -19.09 4.19
CA SER A 630 -7.03 -19.77 3.30
C SER A 630 -5.65 -19.10 3.33
N ARG A 631 -5.61 -17.77 3.28
CA ARG A 631 -4.35 -17.00 3.32
C ARG A 631 -3.65 -17.10 4.66
N LEU A 632 -4.36 -17.09 5.77
CA LEU A 632 -3.78 -17.30 7.09
C LEU A 632 -3.18 -18.72 7.26
N LYS A 633 -3.76 -19.74 6.61
CA LYS A 633 -3.17 -21.08 6.54
C LYS A 633 -1.86 -21.10 5.75
N ILE A 634 -1.82 -20.37 4.61
CA ILE A 634 -0.60 -20.19 3.83
C ILE A 634 0.45 -19.48 4.68
N GLN A 635 0.11 -18.37 5.31
CA GLN A 635 1.03 -17.59 6.15
C GLN A 635 1.57 -18.42 7.32
N ALA A 636 0.75 -19.24 7.97
CA ALA A 636 1.20 -20.12 9.06
C ALA A 636 2.22 -21.17 8.59
N ARG A 637 1.99 -21.76 7.42
CA ARG A 637 2.94 -22.68 6.80
C ARG A 637 4.24 -21.97 6.40
N ASP A 638 4.12 -20.82 5.78
CA ASP A 638 5.26 -20.05 5.30
C ASP A 638 6.08 -19.47 6.46
N ALA A 639 5.45 -19.12 7.59
CA ALA A 639 6.16 -18.72 8.80
C ALA A 639 7.06 -19.86 9.34
N VAL A 640 6.61 -21.11 9.28
CA VAL A 640 7.44 -22.28 9.63
C VAL A 640 8.58 -22.44 8.63
N TRP A 641 8.30 -22.30 7.33
CA TRP A 641 9.32 -22.35 6.28
C TRP A 641 10.41 -21.29 6.50
N TRP A 642 10.04 -20.04 6.80
CA TRP A 642 10.98 -18.98 7.14
C TRP A 642 11.83 -19.31 8.35
N LYS A 643 11.20 -19.72 9.46
CA LYS A 643 11.87 -20.12 10.69
C LYS A 643 12.90 -21.23 10.42
N ASP A 644 12.46 -22.30 9.78
CA ASP A 644 13.31 -23.46 9.57
C ASP A 644 14.48 -23.15 8.63
N ALA A 645 14.23 -22.44 7.53
CA ALA A 645 15.25 -22.04 6.56
C ALA A 645 16.34 -21.18 7.22
N CYS A 646 15.94 -20.15 7.95
CA CYS A 646 16.88 -19.23 8.57
C CYS A 646 17.64 -19.87 9.74
N LEU A 647 16.94 -20.57 10.65
CA LEU A 647 17.59 -21.17 11.81
C LEU A 647 18.53 -22.32 11.42
N LEU A 648 18.14 -23.21 10.49
CA LEU A 648 19.01 -24.27 10.02
C LEU A 648 20.25 -23.73 9.32
N TYR A 649 20.09 -22.71 8.48
CA TYR A 649 21.21 -22.09 7.78
C TYR A 649 22.17 -21.37 8.73
N PHE A 650 21.66 -20.52 9.64
CA PHE A 650 22.51 -19.79 10.57
C PHE A 650 23.13 -20.70 11.64
N GLN A 651 22.53 -21.87 11.93
CA GLN A 651 23.11 -22.88 12.81
C GLN A 651 24.41 -23.48 12.27
N GLU A 652 24.58 -23.55 10.92
CA GLU A 652 25.86 -23.98 10.32
C GLU A 652 27.03 -23.06 10.72
N PHE A 653 26.77 -21.80 10.98
CA PHE A 653 27.77 -20.81 11.42
C PHE A 653 27.93 -20.76 12.94
N SER A 654 26.82 -20.66 13.66
CA SER A 654 26.84 -20.52 15.12
C SER A 654 27.34 -21.79 15.82
N GLY A 655 27.07 -22.96 15.25
CA GLY A 655 27.33 -24.27 15.88
C GLY A 655 26.54 -24.50 17.18
N MET A 656 25.58 -23.61 17.50
CA MET A 656 24.82 -23.66 18.76
C MET A 656 23.52 -24.43 18.57
N ARG A 657 23.08 -25.10 19.63
CA ARG A 657 21.77 -25.78 19.65
C ARG A 657 20.68 -24.75 19.92
N ALA A 658 19.51 -24.92 19.27
CA ALA A 658 18.33 -24.14 19.61
C ALA A 658 17.87 -24.44 21.05
N PRO A 659 17.34 -23.45 21.80
CA PRO A 659 16.77 -23.65 23.15
C PRO A 659 15.77 -24.80 23.18
N TYR A 660 15.65 -25.46 24.33
CA TYR A 660 14.81 -26.67 24.43
C TYR A 660 13.33 -26.38 24.22
N GLU A 661 12.88 -25.19 24.62
CA GLU A 661 11.48 -24.73 24.58
C GLU A 661 11.00 -24.31 23.19
N VAL A 662 11.93 -24.04 22.27
CA VAL A 662 11.63 -23.63 20.91
C VAL A 662 11.25 -24.85 20.05
N GLU A 663 10.20 -24.68 19.23
CA GLU A 663 9.77 -25.73 18.30
C GLU A 663 10.88 -26.08 17.32
N ARG A 664 11.20 -27.36 17.22
CA ARG A 664 12.27 -27.86 16.34
C ARG A 664 11.88 -27.69 14.86
N PRO A 665 12.86 -27.45 13.98
CA PRO A 665 12.64 -27.52 12.54
C PRO A 665 12.01 -28.85 12.13
N ILE A 666 11.07 -28.81 11.21
CA ILE A 666 10.42 -29.97 10.60
C ILE A 666 10.97 -30.29 9.21
N HIS A 667 11.79 -29.39 8.68
CA HIS A 667 12.42 -29.53 7.36
C HIS A 667 13.91 -29.81 7.52
N GLU A 668 14.50 -30.36 6.45
CA GLU A 668 15.94 -30.44 6.27
C GLU A 668 16.45 -29.29 5.42
N LEU A 669 17.63 -28.76 5.72
CA LEU A 669 18.18 -27.58 5.03
C LEU A 669 18.37 -27.83 3.52
N ASP A 670 18.85 -29.02 3.17
CA ASP A 670 19.10 -29.37 1.76
C ASP A 670 17.80 -29.44 0.95
N ASP A 671 16.70 -29.87 1.55
CA ASP A 671 15.39 -29.86 0.92
C ASP A 671 14.89 -28.42 0.74
N LEU A 672 15.10 -27.57 1.73
CA LEU A 672 14.72 -26.15 1.67
C LEU A 672 15.50 -25.39 0.58
N LYS A 673 16.78 -25.71 0.36
CA LYS A 673 17.60 -25.15 -0.72
C LYS A 673 17.09 -25.51 -2.13
N GLN A 674 16.30 -26.59 -2.27
CA GLN A 674 15.71 -27.00 -3.54
C GLN A 674 14.36 -26.33 -3.82
N VAL A 675 13.78 -25.64 -2.85
CA VAL A 675 12.49 -24.97 -3.02
C VAL A 675 12.64 -23.80 -3.97
N LYS A 676 11.96 -23.86 -5.13
CA LYS A 676 11.87 -22.77 -6.09
C LYS A 676 10.40 -22.54 -6.45
N LEU A 677 9.99 -21.31 -6.46
CA LEU A 677 8.66 -20.92 -6.92
C LEU A 677 8.71 -20.58 -8.41
N PRO A 678 7.80 -21.12 -9.23
CA PRO A 678 7.75 -20.82 -10.66
C PRO A 678 7.02 -19.49 -10.91
N ILE A 679 7.54 -18.41 -10.35
CA ILE A 679 7.02 -17.05 -10.47
C ILE A 679 8.14 -16.12 -10.93
N ASP A 680 7.81 -15.13 -11.72
CA ASP A 680 8.76 -14.09 -12.13
C ASP A 680 8.80 -12.92 -11.12
N ASN A 681 9.62 -11.93 -11.42
CA ASN A 681 9.87 -10.79 -10.51
C ASN A 681 8.65 -9.87 -10.30
N HIS A 682 7.60 -10.03 -11.09
CA HIS A 682 6.42 -9.17 -11.10
C HIS A 682 5.15 -9.88 -10.63
N GLU A 683 5.26 -11.18 -10.34
CA GLU A 683 4.11 -12.01 -9.98
C GLU A 683 4.04 -12.27 -8.48
N CYS A 684 2.82 -12.28 -7.96
CA CYS A 684 2.51 -12.82 -6.65
C CYS A 684 2.19 -14.32 -6.80
N PRO A 685 2.78 -15.21 -6.01
CA PRO A 685 2.35 -16.59 -6.01
C PRO A 685 0.87 -16.67 -5.60
N THR A 686 0.07 -17.31 -6.43
CA THR A 686 -1.36 -17.46 -6.14
C THR A 686 -1.57 -18.43 -4.98
N PRO A 687 -2.68 -18.31 -4.20
CA PRO A 687 -3.03 -19.29 -3.20
C PRO A 687 -3.09 -20.73 -3.73
N LYS A 688 -3.48 -20.91 -4.99
CA LYS A 688 -3.49 -22.21 -5.64
C LYS A 688 -2.08 -22.78 -5.77
N MET A 689 -1.14 -22.01 -6.34
CA MET A 689 0.27 -22.42 -6.48
C MET A 689 0.89 -22.76 -5.12
N LEU A 690 0.62 -21.95 -4.11
CA LEU A 690 1.15 -22.18 -2.75
C LEU A 690 0.53 -23.39 -2.05
N ASN A 691 -0.72 -23.73 -2.34
CA ASN A 691 -1.39 -24.91 -1.78
C ASN A 691 -1.01 -26.21 -2.50
N GLU A 692 -0.64 -26.17 -3.79
CA GLU A 692 -0.18 -27.32 -4.55
C GLU A 692 1.28 -27.69 -4.20
N ARG A 693 1.98 -26.86 -3.49
CA ARG A 693 3.33 -27.07 -2.99
C ARG A 693 3.29 -28.06 -1.82
N ARG A 694 3.71 -29.29 -2.08
CA ARG A 694 3.82 -30.38 -1.08
C ARG A 694 5.24 -30.54 -0.59
#